data_35fb4f19b97dbb38f764059fc886a58c
#
_entry.id   35fb4f19b97dbb38f764059fc886a58c
#
_cell.length_a   1.000
_cell.length_b   1.000
_cell.length_c   1.000
_cell.angle_alpha   90.00
_cell.angle_beta   90.00
_cell.angle_gamma   90.00
#
_symmetry.space_group_name_H-M   'P 1'
#
loop_
_entity.id
_entity.type
_entity.pdbx_description
1 polymer ?
#
loop_
_entity_poly.entity_id
_entity_poly.type
_entity_poly.pdbx_seq_one_letter_code
_entity_poly.pdbx_strand_id
1 'polypeptide(L)'
;WYYSKKIDTSETINISAIEAESYTPASIDLSACKIWLEITEDNVSYAVNAEKEIEKINTTYVTKEQLMNSFKPYSNGTAVNYGKLVFGKKSDGTTAQEWYILGKDEGVSGDNTIIFAANPIATGQKFNSDISNKNDENLWSDCVYSEATITEVYANHYGASELRDTLQGMATNTSYFTSAEQGLMNATTVTTKDTKNSSVTYTTTDKLYALQGDFDNNQYLWAGTDDSTVLAMSSYWRNGEWFWLRSPYGGSGDFALCADRGYYVILGRVNIDFGSPVQPASNLDLSSVLFASAATAASSDTKSEKITDSAAMTLRLDGTGKDIGTVTYNTTTGNIKVVKGTTSQTVALVVQGNDGTNDWYYSKQITGTETINASDIKSALSLTSDIDLSACKIWLETTDSTSNLTYAVNATDIISITSVAITDIDIPVSNTALDTEASCTTEGVKSTTPQITWTPSDTTAGYNTRYTASITLTAATGYEFADNVTATVSGNTATSVTKNAADDTLTVTKEFTTDKRKIESVAAPTVPENNTFTAYYGYDGYDTTPISGTNTELGKTATVTFEGTTSPTTEDMAVTWTIESDGGVYDKTPEAENIFRWTIPESALTNYNAANCQGYDTSTGNITGTITVKNKAATPVAITGTDSSIVYTGATVDVSQYFSIDNNAGAATYTLVTGTNGGTGEGTLSDTTLTVTHTGTFKIKVS
;
A
#
# COMPACT_ATOMS: atom_id res chain seq x y z
N TRP A 1 -40.97 16.80 20.69
CA TRP A 1 -41.28 18.02 19.93
C TRP A 1 -41.09 17.78 18.43
N TYR A 2 -41.70 18.61 17.61
CA TYR A 2 -41.48 18.66 16.18
C TYR A 2 -41.52 20.10 15.68
N TYR A 3 -40.76 20.36 14.64
CA TYR A 3 -40.78 21.61 13.90
C TYR A 3 -41.20 21.29 12.47
N SER A 4 -42.11 22.04 11.90
CA SER A 4 -42.48 21.92 10.51
C SER A 4 -42.57 23.30 9.86
N LYS A 5 -42.06 23.40 8.64
CA LYS A 5 -42.10 24.63 7.86
C LYS A 5 -42.51 24.30 6.42
N LYS A 6 -43.43 25.11 5.88
CA LYS A 6 -43.77 25.00 4.48
C LYS A 6 -42.60 25.47 3.62
N ILE A 7 -42.23 24.67 2.65
CA ILE A 7 -41.14 24.96 1.72
C ILE A 7 -41.78 25.22 0.35
N ASP A 8 -41.65 26.45 -0.14
CA ASP A 8 -42.15 26.84 -1.46
C ASP A 8 -41.05 26.91 -2.53
N THR A 9 -39.78 27.02 -2.09
CA THR A 9 -38.59 27.08 -2.96
C THR A 9 -37.41 26.43 -2.21
N SER A 10 -36.23 26.43 -2.82
CA SER A 10 -35.00 25.99 -2.12
C SER A 10 -34.67 26.99 -1.00
N GLU A 11 -34.54 26.48 0.22
CA GLU A 11 -34.13 27.30 1.37
C GLU A 11 -33.27 26.51 2.35
N THR A 12 -32.46 27.22 3.12
CA THR A 12 -31.65 26.65 4.21
C THR A 12 -32.34 26.99 5.53
N ILE A 13 -32.60 25.96 6.33
CA ILE A 13 -33.15 26.11 7.69
C ILE A 13 -32.02 25.81 8.68
N ASN A 14 -31.68 26.78 9.50
CA ASN A 14 -30.66 26.63 10.54
C ASN A 14 -31.28 26.37 11.93
N ILE A 15 -30.45 25.92 12.85
CA ILE A 15 -30.85 25.62 14.23
C ILE A 15 -31.53 26.83 14.88
N SER A 16 -30.99 28.03 14.71
CA SER A 16 -31.52 29.24 15.32
C SER A 16 -32.97 29.55 14.88
N ALA A 17 -33.31 29.23 13.64
CA ALA A 17 -34.69 29.39 13.14
C ALA A 17 -35.66 28.40 13.81
N ILE A 18 -35.18 27.22 14.19
CA ILE A 18 -35.97 26.20 14.88
C ILE A 18 -36.06 26.55 16.39
N GLU A 19 -34.96 26.97 17.00
CA GLU A 19 -34.89 27.36 18.43
C GLU A 19 -35.70 28.63 18.77
N ALA A 20 -35.93 29.48 17.77
CA ALA A 20 -36.76 30.69 17.94
C ALA A 20 -38.24 30.38 18.12
N GLU A 21 -38.70 29.15 17.89
CA GLU A 21 -40.10 28.79 18.09
C GLU A 21 -40.41 28.50 19.54
N SER A 22 -41.57 28.93 20.01
CA SER A 22 -41.96 29.04 21.44
C SER A 22 -41.97 27.71 22.24
N TYR A 23 -41.83 26.55 21.59
CA TYR A 23 -41.93 25.24 22.23
C TYR A 23 -40.72 24.34 21.98
N THR A 24 -39.65 24.89 21.48
CA THR A 24 -38.42 24.14 21.22
C THR A 24 -37.47 24.14 22.44
N PRO A 25 -36.63 23.13 22.64
CA PRO A 25 -35.57 23.16 23.64
C PRO A 25 -34.60 24.33 23.41
N ALA A 26 -33.95 24.76 24.47
CA ALA A 26 -32.98 25.86 24.44
C ALA A 26 -31.69 25.50 23.65
N SER A 27 -31.49 24.21 23.38
CA SER A 27 -30.44 23.74 22.46
C SER A 27 -30.93 22.50 21.72
N ILE A 28 -30.73 22.50 20.41
CA ILE A 28 -31.16 21.42 19.53
C ILE A 28 -29.94 20.82 18.82
N ASP A 29 -29.79 19.50 18.94
CA ASP A 29 -28.85 18.73 18.14
C ASP A 29 -29.60 18.14 16.96
N LEU A 30 -29.40 18.72 15.76
CA LEU A 30 -30.05 18.25 14.52
C LEU A 30 -29.55 16.86 14.10
N SER A 31 -28.37 16.44 14.52
CA SER A 31 -27.85 15.10 14.22
C SER A 31 -28.66 14.01 14.94
N ALA A 32 -29.26 14.35 16.08
CA ALA A 32 -30.14 13.48 16.82
C ALA A 32 -31.62 13.55 16.36
N CYS A 33 -31.94 14.42 15.39
CA CYS A 33 -33.31 14.62 14.90
C CYS A 33 -33.57 13.76 13.66
N LYS A 34 -34.81 13.34 13.50
CA LYS A 34 -35.29 12.77 12.22
C LYS A 34 -35.78 13.92 11.35
N ILE A 35 -35.27 14.00 10.14
CA ILE A 35 -35.56 15.08 9.18
C ILE A 35 -36.10 14.47 7.90
N TRP A 36 -37.23 15.03 7.45
CA TRP A 36 -37.83 14.60 6.18
C TRP A 36 -38.57 15.76 5.52
N LEU A 37 -38.73 15.68 4.22
CA LEU A 37 -39.70 16.49 3.46
C LEU A 37 -40.98 15.68 3.34
N GLU A 38 -42.10 16.36 3.55
CA GLU A 38 -43.41 15.73 3.49
C GLU A 38 -44.34 16.52 2.57
N ILE A 39 -45.11 15.80 1.76
CA ILE A 39 -46.23 16.35 1.02
C ILE A 39 -47.49 15.53 1.37
N THR A 40 -48.61 16.20 1.59
CA THR A 40 -49.90 15.54 1.80
C THR A 40 -50.80 15.83 0.63
N GLU A 41 -51.29 14.79 -0.01
CA GLU A 41 -52.26 14.82 -1.11
C GLU A 41 -53.35 13.81 -0.83
N ASP A 42 -54.62 14.20 -0.98
CA ASP A 42 -55.83 13.35 -0.76
C ASP A 42 -55.80 12.61 0.61
N ASN A 43 -55.38 13.24 1.67
CA ASN A 43 -55.20 12.70 3.01
C ASN A 43 -54.13 11.59 3.12
N VAL A 44 -53.26 11.43 2.15
CA VAL A 44 -52.09 10.56 2.19
C VAL A 44 -50.83 11.41 2.24
N SER A 45 -49.98 11.17 3.25
CA SER A 45 -48.71 11.85 3.37
C SER A 45 -47.59 11.01 2.77
N TYR A 46 -46.83 11.62 1.91
CA TYR A 46 -45.63 11.05 1.31
C TYR A 46 -44.41 11.78 1.90
N ALA A 47 -43.40 11.04 2.38
CA ALA A 47 -42.23 11.60 3.00
C ALA A 47 -40.96 11.11 2.32
N VAL A 48 -39.99 12.02 2.20
CA VAL A 48 -38.62 11.71 1.76
C VAL A 48 -37.69 12.09 2.91
N ASN A 49 -36.98 11.10 3.44
CA ASN A 49 -35.99 11.32 4.49
C ASN A 49 -34.78 12.10 3.97
N ALA A 50 -34.12 12.84 4.83
CA ALA A 50 -32.84 13.46 4.51
C ALA A 50 -31.81 12.37 4.13
N GLU A 51 -31.21 12.52 2.98
CA GLU A 51 -30.22 11.55 2.44
C GLU A 51 -28.82 11.67 3.05
N LYS A 52 -28.57 12.78 3.76
CA LYS A 52 -27.27 13.05 4.38
C LYS A 52 -27.45 13.36 5.85
N GLU A 53 -26.49 12.95 6.67
CA GLU A 53 -26.36 13.45 8.02
C GLU A 53 -26.27 14.98 7.98
N ILE A 54 -27.02 15.63 8.89
CA ILE A 54 -26.89 17.06 9.07
C ILE A 54 -25.61 17.30 9.85
N GLU A 55 -24.63 17.84 9.18
CA GLU A 55 -23.37 18.18 9.80
C GLU A 55 -23.62 19.27 10.85
N LYS A 56 -23.35 18.97 12.11
CA LYS A 56 -23.32 19.98 13.17
C LYS A 56 -22.21 20.96 12.81
N ILE A 57 -22.56 22.24 12.64
CA ILE A 57 -21.55 23.29 12.48
C ILE A 57 -20.73 23.33 13.74
N ASN A 58 -19.57 22.74 13.70
CA ASN A 58 -18.64 22.73 14.83
C ASN A 58 -17.86 24.04 14.81
N THR A 59 -18.11 24.90 15.80
CA THR A 59 -17.41 26.19 15.93
C THR A 59 -15.94 26.04 16.34
N THR A 60 -15.48 24.84 16.63
CA THR A 60 -14.08 24.53 17.00
C THR A 60 -13.26 23.94 15.85
N TYR A 61 -13.93 23.60 14.75
CA TYR A 61 -13.32 23.17 13.48
C TYR A 61 -14.18 23.68 12.32
N VAL A 62 -13.57 24.32 11.35
CA VAL A 62 -14.24 24.85 10.16
C VAL A 62 -13.39 24.61 8.93
N THR A 63 -14.01 24.14 7.85
CA THR A 63 -13.36 24.00 6.56
C THR A 63 -13.09 25.35 5.90
N LYS A 64 -12.22 25.41 4.91
CA LYS A 64 -12.01 26.62 4.11
C LYS A 64 -13.30 27.14 3.51
N GLU A 65 -14.15 26.27 2.99
CA GLU A 65 -15.44 26.63 2.42
C GLU A 65 -16.37 27.25 3.46
N GLN A 66 -16.41 26.71 4.69
CA GLN A 66 -17.17 27.27 5.79
C GLN A 66 -16.62 28.64 6.22
N LEU A 67 -15.29 28.85 6.23
CA LEU A 67 -14.70 30.18 6.48
C LEU A 67 -15.21 31.23 5.50
N MET A 68 -15.41 30.86 4.24
CA MET A 68 -15.92 31.77 3.20
C MET A 68 -17.44 31.98 3.28
N ASN A 69 -18.20 30.91 3.54
CA ASN A 69 -19.64 30.92 3.26
C ASN A 69 -20.53 30.82 4.50
N SER A 70 -20.10 30.16 5.57
CA SER A 70 -20.96 29.79 6.71
C SER A 70 -20.92 30.76 7.87
N PHE A 71 -19.99 31.72 7.88
CA PHE A 71 -19.74 32.61 9.01
C PHE A 71 -20.17 34.06 8.74
N LYS A 72 -21.05 34.29 7.80
CA LYS A 72 -21.60 35.63 7.56
C LYS A 72 -22.47 36.08 8.74
N PRO A 73 -22.28 37.30 9.25
CA PRO A 73 -23.12 37.83 10.33
C PRO A 73 -24.58 37.92 9.87
N TYR A 74 -25.47 37.69 10.80
CA TYR A 74 -26.89 37.74 10.50
C TYR A 74 -27.39 39.20 10.43
N SER A 75 -28.13 39.52 9.40
CA SER A 75 -28.56 40.89 9.11
C SER A 75 -29.71 41.45 9.95
N ASN A 76 -30.34 40.63 10.85
CA ASN A 76 -31.53 41.04 11.59
C ASN A 76 -31.33 41.23 13.10
N GLY A 77 -30.10 41.44 13.55
CA GLY A 77 -29.82 41.80 14.97
C GLY A 77 -29.70 40.64 15.95
N THR A 78 -29.84 39.38 15.52
CA THR A 78 -29.63 38.23 16.40
C THR A 78 -28.16 37.93 16.48
N ALA A 79 -27.59 37.93 17.69
CA ALA A 79 -26.20 37.55 17.90
C ALA A 79 -26.01 36.07 17.63
N VAL A 80 -25.19 35.72 16.64
CA VAL A 80 -24.82 34.35 16.34
C VAL A 80 -23.31 34.17 16.60
N ASN A 81 -22.95 33.09 17.30
CA ASN A 81 -21.54 32.81 17.60
C ASN A 81 -20.91 32.09 16.40
N TYR A 82 -20.20 32.80 15.56
CA TYR A 82 -19.54 32.27 14.36
C TYR A 82 -18.14 31.73 14.61
N GLY A 83 -17.67 31.73 15.84
CA GLY A 83 -16.29 31.39 16.16
C GLY A 83 -15.31 32.53 15.93
N LYS A 84 -14.09 32.32 16.36
CA LYS A 84 -13.02 33.30 16.26
C LYS A 84 -11.75 32.66 15.70
N LEU A 85 -10.94 33.47 15.03
CA LEU A 85 -9.57 33.14 14.66
C LEU A 85 -8.58 33.87 15.58
N VAL A 86 -7.48 33.21 15.88
CA VAL A 86 -6.26 33.85 16.36
C VAL A 86 -5.40 34.18 15.13
N PHE A 87 -5.07 35.47 14.95
CA PHE A 87 -4.21 35.91 13.87
C PHE A 87 -3.49 37.21 14.26
N GLY A 88 -2.16 37.17 14.26
CA GLY A 88 -1.36 38.29 14.76
C GLY A 88 -1.37 38.48 16.27
N LYS A 89 -0.88 39.63 16.72
CA LYS A 89 -0.74 40.02 18.13
C LYS A 89 -1.28 41.41 18.39
N LYS A 90 -1.56 41.69 19.65
CA LYS A 90 -1.91 43.02 20.10
C LYS A 90 -0.68 43.94 20.22
N SER A 91 -0.90 45.22 20.54
CA SER A 91 0.14 46.21 20.69
C SER A 91 1.24 45.88 21.71
N ASP A 92 0.97 44.97 22.63
CA ASP A 92 2.00 44.48 23.58
C ASP A 92 3.01 43.52 22.94
N GLY A 93 2.79 43.10 21.68
CA GLY A 93 3.66 42.21 20.91
C GLY A 93 3.66 40.75 21.39
N THR A 94 2.85 40.41 22.38
CA THR A 94 2.84 39.08 23.04
C THR A 94 1.47 38.44 23.06
N THR A 95 0.42 39.20 23.38
CA THR A 95 -0.97 38.71 23.45
C THR A 95 -1.50 38.44 22.07
N ALA A 96 -2.01 37.23 21.82
CA ALA A 96 -2.66 36.87 20.56
C ALA A 96 -3.86 37.77 20.26
N GLN A 97 -4.01 38.21 19.04
CA GLN A 97 -5.20 38.94 18.59
C GLN A 97 -6.26 37.97 18.10
N GLU A 98 -7.45 38.07 18.67
CA GLU A 98 -8.65 37.34 18.24
C GLU A 98 -9.47 38.17 17.24
N TRP A 99 -10.06 37.47 16.28
CA TRP A 99 -10.87 38.04 15.21
C TRP A 99 -12.16 37.26 15.04
N TYR A 100 -13.28 37.95 14.84
CA TYR A 100 -14.50 37.36 14.33
C TYR A 100 -14.35 37.03 12.84
N ILE A 101 -14.98 35.95 12.38
CA ILE A 101 -15.03 35.53 10.99
C ILE A 101 -16.29 36.07 10.36
N LEU A 102 -16.20 36.88 9.31
CA LEU A 102 -17.34 37.53 8.68
C LEU A 102 -17.73 36.89 7.34
N GLY A 103 -16.91 36.02 6.78
CA GLY A 103 -17.15 35.35 5.51
C GLY A 103 -16.50 36.05 4.33
N LYS A 104 -16.79 35.57 3.13
CA LYS A 104 -16.17 36.04 1.88
C LYS A 104 -16.53 37.49 1.52
N ASP A 105 -15.56 38.24 1.05
CA ASP A 105 -15.73 39.48 0.37
C ASP A 105 -15.82 39.23 -1.15
N GLU A 106 -16.98 39.41 -1.74
CA GLU A 106 -17.19 39.15 -3.18
C GLU A 106 -16.47 40.16 -4.07
N GLY A 107 -16.11 41.33 -3.52
CA GLY A 107 -15.29 42.32 -4.25
C GLY A 107 -13.80 42.01 -4.28
N VAL A 108 -13.35 40.97 -3.53
CA VAL A 108 -11.97 40.47 -3.53
C VAL A 108 -11.92 39.13 -4.28
N SER A 109 -11.06 39.04 -5.28
CA SER A 109 -10.93 37.85 -6.10
C SER A 109 -10.29 36.70 -5.32
N GLY A 110 -10.63 35.45 -5.69
CA GLY A 110 -10.07 34.23 -5.08
C GLY A 110 -10.77 33.82 -3.80
N ASP A 111 -10.19 32.80 -3.14
CA ASP A 111 -10.65 32.31 -1.84
C ASP A 111 -10.22 33.30 -0.76
N ASN A 112 -11.17 33.89 -0.07
CA ASN A 112 -10.89 34.90 0.93
C ASN A 112 -11.92 34.91 2.04
N THR A 113 -11.58 35.52 3.18
CA THR A 113 -12.51 35.78 4.27
C THR A 113 -12.21 37.11 4.94
N ILE A 114 -13.25 37.90 5.24
CA ILE A 114 -13.12 39.06 6.08
C ILE A 114 -13.03 38.63 7.54
N ILE A 115 -12.08 39.21 8.26
CA ILE A 115 -11.98 39.10 9.71
C ILE A 115 -12.13 40.48 10.34
N PHE A 116 -12.77 40.53 11.53
CA PHE A 116 -12.96 41.75 12.30
C PHE A 116 -12.39 41.55 13.72
N ALA A 117 -11.60 42.50 14.20
CA ALA A 117 -10.97 42.40 15.53
C ALA A 117 -12.02 42.22 16.62
N ALA A 118 -11.98 41.09 17.34
CA ALA A 118 -12.92 40.75 18.41
C ALA A 118 -12.65 41.57 19.70
N ASN A 119 -11.43 42.05 19.84
CA ASN A 119 -10.98 42.91 20.91
C ASN A 119 -10.07 43.99 20.33
N PRO A 120 -9.92 45.16 20.97
CA PRO A 120 -9.01 46.19 20.51
C PRO A 120 -7.59 45.63 20.30
N ILE A 121 -7.02 45.92 19.13
CA ILE A 121 -5.61 45.62 18.83
C ILE A 121 -4.67 46.62 19.49
N ALA A 122 -5.16 47.85 19.66
CA ALA A 122 -4.52 48.95 20.38
C ALA A 122 -5.56 49.88 20.93
N THR A 123 -5.18 50.86 21.76
CA THR A 123 -6.05 51.89 22.37
C THR A 123 -5.37 53.25 22.30
N GLY A 124 -6.16 54.31 22.53
CA GLY A 124 -5.65 55.65 22.58
C GLY A 124 -5.42 56.33 21.21
N GLN A 125 -6.04 55.83 20.16
CA GLN A 125 -5.88 56.36 18.79
C GLN A 125 -6.96 57.42 18.51
N LYS A 126 -6.55 58.63 18.18
CA LYS A 126 -7.43 59.67 17.59
C LYS A 126 -7.66 59.37 16.10
N PHE A 127 -8.80 59.90 15.58
CA PHE A 127 -9.01 59.88 14.16
C PHE A 127 -7.99 60.79 13.46
N ASN A 128 -7.87 62.06 13.97
CA ASN A 128 -6.82 63.02 13.63
C ASN A 128 -6.46 63.84 14.89
N SER A 129 -5.25 64.36 14.95
CA SER A 129 -4.75 65.14 16.10
C SER A 129 -5.40 66.54 16.21
N ASP A 130 -5.87 67.10 15.08
CA ASP A 130 -6.52 68.40 15.00
C ASP A 130 -7.78 68.36 14.16
N ILE A 131 -8.54 69.46 14.11
CA ILE A 131 -9.77 69.63 13.36
C ILE A 131 -9.60 70.46 12.11
N SER A 132 -8.35 70.85 11.80
CA SER A 132 -8.08 71.64 10.59
C SER A 132 -8.24 70.81 9.33
N ASN A 133 -8.71 71.47 8.27
CA ASN A 133 -8.70 70.88 6.95
C ASN A 133 -7.28 70.49 6.55
N LYS A 134 -7.12 69.40 5.82
CA LYS A 134 -5.85 68.93 5.31
C LYS A 134 -5.70 69.43 3.88
N ASN A 135 -4.57 70.08 3.60
CA ASN A 135 -4.20 70.63 2.30
C ASN A 135 -2.86 70.09 1.77
N ASP A 136 -2.25 69.16 2.49
CA ASP A 136 -1.10 68.41 2.00
C ASP A 136 -1.56 67.19 1.22
N GLU A 137 -1.47 67.25 -0.10
CA GLU A 137 -1.93 66.20 -1.01
C GLU A 137 -1.17 64.86 -0.80
N ASN A 138 0.00 64.89 -0.20
CA ASN A 138 0.74 63.68 0.09
C ASN A 138 -0.02 62.77 1.09
N LEU A 139 -0.87 63.35 1.97
CA LEU A 139 -1.66 62.62 2.96
C LEU A 139 -2.72 61.70 2.34
N TRP A 140 -3.12 61.95 1.09
CA TRP A 140 -4.12 61.17 0.36
C TRP A 140 -3.71 60.86 -1.07
N SER A 141 -2.40 60.93 -1.36
CA SER A 141 -1.88 60.74 -2.75
C SER A 141 -2.14 59.35 -3.31
N ASP A 142 -2.39 58.35 -2.45
CA ASP A 142 -2.76 56.99 -2.78
C ASP A 142 -4.27 56.73 -2.86
N CYS A 143 -5.10 57.75 -2.60
CA CYS A 143 -6.53 57.68 -2.75
C CYS A 143 -6.91 57.81 -4.24
N VAL A 144 -7.86 57.00 -4.70
CA VAL A 144 -8.44 57.09 -6.03
C VAL A 144 -9.82 57.67 -5.94
N TYR A 145 -10.00 58.90 -6.50
CA TYR A 145 -11.25 59.61 -6.43
C TYR A 145 -12.16 59.31 -7.62
N SER A 146 -13.49 59.34 -7.40
CA SER A 146 -14.51 59.18 -8.44
C SER A 146 -14.58 60.35 -9.40
N GLU A 147 -14.12 61.51 -9.02
CA GLU A 147 -14.08 62.78 -9.84
C GLU A 147 -12.75 63.50 -9.61
N ALA A 148 -12.55 64.60 -10.38
CA ALA A 148 -11.26 65.25 -10.52
C ALA A 148 -10.75 66.02 -9.28
N THR A 149 -9.51 66.43 -9.38
CA THR A 149 -8.61 67.20 -8.53
C THR A 149 -9.16 67.68 -7.17
N ILE A 150 -8.78 66.98 -6.14
CA ILE A 150 -9.00 67.36 -4.75
C ILE A 150 -7.73 68.08 -4.26
N THR A 151 -7.87 69.28 -3.75
CA THR A 151 -6.79 70.12 -3.23
C THR A 151 -6.83 70.33 -1.72
N GLU A 152 -7.95 69.94 -1.10
CA GLU A 152 -8.16 70.03 0.33
C GLU A 152 -9.28 69.08 0.75
N VAL A 153 -9.10 68.43 1.90
CA VAL A 153 -10.10 67.55 2.50
C VAL A 153 -10.38 67.96 3.95
N TYR A 154 -11.53 67.55 4.48
CA TYR A 154 -11.87 67.80 5.90
C TYR A 154 -11.01 66.91 6.83
N ALA A 155 -10.93 67.29 8.10
CA ALA A 155 -10.21 66.53 9.13
C ALA A 155 -10.78 65.14 9.36
N ASN A 156 -12.04 64.88 8.98
CA ASN A 156 -12.68 63.57 9.05
C ASN A 156 -12.47 62.70 7.79
N HIS A 157 -11.59 63.09 6.90
CA HIS A 157 -11.27 62.29 5.70
C HIS A 157 -10.40 61.07 6.09
N TYR A 158 -10.92 59.86 5.88
CA TYR A 158 -10.24 58.64 6.29
C TYR A 158 -8.88 58.43 5.58
N GLY A 159 -8.84 58.68 4.28
CA GLY A 159 -7.63 58.55 3.48
C GLY A 159 -6.46 59.41 3.97
N ALA A 160 -6.74 60.57 4.59
CA ALA A 160 -5.77 61.49 5.14
C ALA A 160 -5.69 61.43 6.68
N SER A 161 -6.21 60.37 7.32
CA SER A 161 -6.32 60.29 8.78
C SER A 161 -5.12 59.63 9.42
N GLU A 162 -4.77 60.10 10.61
CA GLU A 162 -3.77 59.43 11.48
C GLU A 162 -4.23 58.03 11.88
N LEU A 163 -5.55 57.80 11.95
CA LEU A 163 -6.12 56.46 12.18
C LEU A 163 -5.68 55.49 11.07
N ARG A 164 -5.87 55.87 9.80
CA ARG A 164 -5.47 55.03 8.67
C ARG A 164 -3.95 54.80 8.64
N ASP A 165 -3.16 55.87 8.85
CA ASP A 165 -1.69 55.75 8.90
C ASP A 165 -1.26 54.78 9.98
N THR A 166 -1.88 54.83 11.14
CA THR A 166 -1.63 53.85 12.24
C THR A 166 -1.98 52.42 11.82
N LEU A 167 -3.14 52.20 11.16
CA LEU A 167 -3.54 50.88 10.70
C LEU A 167 -2.58 50.31 9.65
N GLN A 168 -2.11 51.13 8.69
CA GLN A 168 -1.13 50.72 7.71
C GLN A 168 0.24 50.42 8.38
N GLY A 169 0.60 51.24 9.36
CA GLY A 169 1.80 50.97 10.16
C GLY A 169 1.72 49.65 10.91
N MET A 170 0.57 49.31 11.52
CA MET A 170 0.35 48.03 12.20
C MET A 170 0.41 46.87 11.20
N ALA A 171 -0.23 46.97 10.01
CA ALA A 171 -0.27 45.93 8.99
C ALA A 171 1.11 45.52 8.48
N THR A 172 2.08 46.42 8.53
CA THR A 172 3.46 46.18 8.08
C THR A 172 4.46 45.91 9.20
N ASN A 173 4.03 46.06 10.46
CA ASN A 173 4.91 45.89 11.63
C ASN A 173 4.91 44.44 12.12
N THR A 174 6.09 43.81 12.12
CA THR A 174 6.29 42.42 12.55
C THR A 174 6.00 42.17 14.05
N SER A 175 5.85 43.20 14.86
CA SER A 175 5.39 43.06 16.24
C SER A 175 3.89 42.72 16.32
N TYR A 176 3.09 43.10 15.31
CA TYR A 176 1.68 42.74 15.20
C TYR A 176 1.47 41.50 14.35
N PHE A 177 2.08 41.46 13.17
CA PHE A 177 1.93 40.34 12.24
C PHE A 177 3.31 39.93 11.72
N THR A 178 3.65 38.67 11.83
CA THR A 178 4.88 38.16 11.19
C THR A 178 4.85 38.44 9.66
N SER A 179 5.99 38.44 9.01
CA SER A 179 6.03 38.67 7.54
C SER A 179 5.19 37.64 6.77
N ALA A 180 5.08 36.42 7.29
CA ALA A 180 4.26 35.39 6.67
C ALA A 180 2.75 35.63 6.88
N GLU A 181 2.34 36.08 8.08
CA GLU A 181 0.96 36.52 8.34
C GLU A 181 0.60 37.72 7.47
N GLN A 182 1.50 38.71 7.33
CA GLN A 182 1.31 39.85 6.40
C GLN A 182 1.11 39.39 4.95
N GLY A 183 1.72 38.26 4.56
CA GLY A 183 1.55 37.65 3.24
C GLY A 183 0.15 37.06 3.01
N LEU A 184 -0.55 36.69 4.07
CA LEU A 184 -1.95 36.23 4.00
C LEU A 184 -2.97 37.37 3.99
N MET A 185 -2.57 38.61 4.29
CA MET A 185 -3.46 39.76 4.30
C MET A 185 -3.59 40.34 2.89
N ASN A 186 -4.79 40.29 2.31
CA ASN A 186 -5.11 40.90 1.06
C ASN A 186 -5.12 42.46 1.18
N ALA A 187 -4.55 43.13 0.21
CA ALA A 187 -4.77 44.55 0.03
C ALA A 187 -6.20 44.79 -0.48
N THR A 188 -7.07 45.27 0.39
CA THR A 188 -8.51 45.44 0.13
C THR A 188 -8.82 46.85 -0.25
N THR A 189 -9.50 47.07 -1.40
CA THR A 189 -9.94 48.37 -1.82
C THR A 189 -11.30 48.70 -1.21
N VAL A 190 -11.34 49.67 -0.31
CA VAL A 190 -12.58 50.12 0.34
C VAL A 190 -12.98 51.53 -0.12
N THR A 191 -14.27 51.73 -0.33
CA THR A 191 -14.84 53.00 -0.75
C THR A 191 -15.26 53.82 0.44
N THR A 192 -14.98 55.13 0.41
CA THR A 192 -15.40 56.07 1.44
C THR A 192 -15.90 57.35 0.76
N LYS A 193 -16.85 58.05 1.41
CA LYS A 193 -17.38 59.33 0.91
C LYS A 193 -16.50 60.47 1.37
N ASP A 194 -16.22 61.41 0.45
CA ASP A 194 -15.60 62.71 0.81
C ASP A 194 -16.71 63.72 1.15
N THR A 195 -16.68 64.22 2.37
CA THR A 195 -17.72 65.12 2.86
C THR A 195 -17.50 66.58 2.52
N LYS A 196 -16.26 66.99 2.27
CA LYS A 196 -16.00 68.34 1.75
C LYS A 196 -16.55 68.52 0.35
N ASN A 197 -16.46 67.47 -0.46
CA ASN A 197 -16.97 67.38 -1.81
C ASN A 197 -18.07 66.31 -1.85
N SER A 198 -19.25 66.63 -1.35
CA SER A 198 -20.31 65.67 -0.98
C SER A 198 -20.81 64.74 -2.11
N SER A 199 -20.49 65.03 -3.36
CA SER A 199 -20.76 64.17 -4.52
C SER A 199 -19.63 63.21 -4.85
N VAL A 200 -18.47 63.30 -4.14
CA VAL A 200 -17.26 62.55 -4.45
C VAL A 200 -17.09 61.39 -3.46
N THR A 201 -16.75 60.27 -4.01
CA THR A 201 -16.21 59.11 -3.26
C THR A 201 -14.76 58.90 -3.59
N TYR A 202 -14.04 58.27 -2.68
CA TYR A 202 -12.65 57.83 -2.93
C TYR A 202 -12.47 56.42 -2.43
N THR A 203 -11.49 55.75 -2.96
CA THR A 203 -11.08 54.46 -2.51
C THR A 203 -9.68 54.53 -1.91
N THR A 204 -9.46 53.69 -0.87
CA THR A 204 -8.14 53.38 -0.31
C THR A 204 -7.90 51.90 -0.43
N THR A 205 -6.64 51.48 -0.60
CA THR A 205 -6.26 50.08 -0.67
C THR A 205 -5.42 49.72 0.56
N ASP A 206 -6.02 48.99 1.46
CA ASP A 206 -5.52 48.80 2.82
C ASP A 206 -5.53 47.33 3.22
N LYS A 207 -4.52 46.85 3.96
CA LYS A 207 -4.51 45.51 4.58
C LYS A 207 -5.30 45.45 5.88
N LEU A 208 -5.23 46.55 6.65
CA LEU A 208 -6.11 46.80 7.82
C LEU A 208 -6.90 48.04 7.54
N TYR A 209 -8.22 47.99 7.76
CA TYR A 209 -9.10 49.15 7.53
C TYR A 209 -10.19 49.24 8.60
N ALA A 210 -10.64 50.45 8.88
CA ALA A 210 -11.78 50.68 9.75
C ALA A 210 -13.08 50.30 9.04
N LEU A 211 -14.07 49.80 9.78
CA LEU A 211 -15.41 49.53 9.24
C LEU A 211 -16.10 50.79 8.76
N GLN A 212 -17.05 50.62 7.87
CA GLN A 212 -17.97 51.70 7.47
C GLN A 212 -19.19 51.69 8.40
N GLY A 213 -19.72 52.87 8.69
CA GLY A 213 -21.00 53.06 9.38
C GLY A 213 -21.85 54.12 8.66
N ASP A 214 -23.12 54.14 8.97
CA ASP A 214 -24.07 55.17 8.50
C ASP A 214 -24.82 55.76 9.69
N PHE A 215 -24.83 57.09 9.81
CA PHE A 215 -25.50 57.76 10.93
C PHE A 215 -27.01 57.62 10.87
N ASP A 216 -27.58 57.59 9.68
CA ASP A 216 -29.03 57.45 9.47
C ASP A 216 -29.50 56.01 9.65
N ASN A 217 -28.64 55.01 9.31
CA ASN A 217 -28.83 53.59 9.57
C ASN A 217 -27.92 53.11 10.73
N ASN A 218 -28.03 53.78 11.84
CA ASN A 218 -27.09 53.71 12.97
C ASN A 218 -27.01 52.37 13.70
N GLN A 219 -27.75 51.36 13.26
CA GLN A 219 -27.71 49.99 13.82
C GLN A 219 -26.82 49.02 13.02
N TYR A 220 -26.24 49.47 11.91
CA TYR A 220 -25.46 48.60 11.05
C TYR A 220 -24.07 49.16 10.78
N LEU A 221 -23.13 48.20 10.60
CA LEU A 221 -21.77 48.44 10.11
C LEU A 221 -21.55 47.60 8.87
N TRP A 222 -20.67 48.04 8.00
CA TRP A 222 -20.29 47.31 6.80
C TRP A 222 -18.82 47.02 6.81
N ALA A 223 -18.50 45.76 6.48
CA ALA A 223 -17.14 45.29 6.25
C ALA A 223 -17.03 44.83 4.80
N GLY A 224 -15.86 45.00 4.23
CA GLY A 224 -15.60 44.61 2.86
C GLY A 224 -15.66 45.74 1.85
N THR A 225 -15.59 45.38 0.56
CA THR A 225 -15.42 46.32 -0.57
C THR A 225 -16.73 46.95 -1.02
N ASP A 226 -17.84 46.25 -0.91
CA ASP A 226 -19.10 46.55 -1.59
C ASP A 226 -20.35 46.63 -0.69
N ASP A 227 -20.17 46.87 0.58
CA ASP A 227 -21.27 46.91 1.56
C ASP A 227 -22.10 45.61 1.64
N SER A 228 -21.62 44.50 1.05
CA SER A 228 -22.32 43.21 1.05
C SER A 228 -22.28 42.49 2.39
N THR A 229 -21.28 42.79 3.21
CA THR A 229 -21.11 42.20 4.54
C THR A 229 -21.57 43.17 5.60
N VAL A 230 -22.77 42.95 6.11
CA VAL A 230 -23.42 43.83 7.11
C VAL A 230 -23.31 43.21 8.48
N LEU A 231 -22.82 43.99 9.43
CA LEU A 231 -22.76 43.63 10.86
C LEU A 231 -23.88 44.39 11.60
N ALA A 232 -24.78 43.68 12.24
CA ALA A 232 -25.70 44.32 13.17
C ALA A 232 -24.94 44.82 14.42
N MET A 233 -25.24 46.02 14.85
CA MET A 233 -24.70 46.57 16.10
C MET A 233 -25.27 45.82 17.29
N SER A 234 -24.46 44.96 17.89
CA SER A 234 -24.83 44.18 19.06
C SER A 234 -23.66 44.09 20.08
N SER A 235 -23.98 43.72 21.32
CA SER A 235 -22.94 43.49 22.33
C SER A 235 -21.91 42.47 21.94
N TYR A 236 -22.28 41.52 21.07
CA TYR A 236 -21.39 40.46 20.60
C TYR A 236 -20.16 41.02 19.83
N TRP A 237 -20.38 42.00 18.94
CA TRP A 237 -19.33 42.58 18.09
C TRP A 237 -18.46 43.60 18.79
N ARG A 238 -18.95 44.27 19.82
CA ARG A 238 -18.35 45.47 20.37
C ARG A 238 -17.66 45.28 21.69
N ASN A 239 -17.85 44.16 22.31
CA ASN A 239 -17.29 43.92 23.65
C ASN A 239 -17.46 45.10 24.65
N GLY A 240 -18.46 45.94 24.43
CA GLY A 240 -18.75 47.12 25.23
C GLY A 240 -17.81 48.32 25.04
N GLU A 241 -17.02 48.32 23.99
CA GLU A 241 -16.02 49.37 23.71
C GLU A 241 -16.43 50.30 22.58
N TRP A 242 -15.86 51.49 22.57
CA TRP A 242 -15.93 52.43 21.44
C TRP A 242 -14.86 52.10 20.40
N PHE A 243 -15.12 52.36 19.10
CA PHE A 243 -14.07 52.32 18.11
C PHE A 243 -14.41 53.20 16.88
N TRP A 244 -13.38 53.71 16.22
CA TRP A 244 -13.51 54.55 15.03
C TRP A 244 -13.97 53.76 13.83
N LEU A 245 -14.82 54.42 13.03
CA LEU A 245 -15.24 53.97 11.69
C LEU A 245 -14.56 54.83 10.63
N ARG A 246 -14.44 54.33 9.38
CA ARG A 246 -13.88 55.12 8.27
C ARG A 246 -14.83 56.19 7.75
N SER A 247 -16.11 56.14 8.08
CA SER A 247 -17.12 57.05 7.56
C SER A 247 -17.03 58.43 8.19
N PRO A 248 -16.97 59.50 7.41
CA PRO A 248 -17.04 60.84 7.90
C PRO A 248 -18.49 61.24 8.21
N TYR A 249 -18.70 62.19 9.09
CA TYR A 249 -20.01 62.82 9.27
C TYR A 249 -20.26 63.93 8.26
N GLY A 250 -21.36 63.81 7.52
CA GLY A 250 -21.71 64.75 6.41
C GLY A 250 -22.04 66.17 6.86
N GLY A 251 -22.34 66.40 8.11
CA GLY A 251 -22.73 67.73 8.64
C GLY A 251 -21.57 68.56 9.17
N SER A 252 -20.40 68.03 9.42
CA SER A 252 -19.24 68.74 9.92
C SER A 252 -17.94 68.00 9.69
N GLY A 253 -16.90 68.65 9.20
CA GLY A 253 -15.54 68.11 9.00
C GLY A 253 -14.80 67.75 10.32
N ASP A 254 -15.29 68.20 11.45
CA ASP A 254 -14.69 67.92 12.76
C ASP A 254 -15.07 66.56 13.35
N PHE A 255 -16.04 65.88 12.73
CA PHE A 255 -16.60 64.65 13.28
C PHE A 255 -16.50 63.49 12.28
N ALA A 256 -15.97 62.36 12.71
CA ALA A 256 -16.08 61.08 12.06
C ALA A 256 -17.10 60.23 12.80
N LEU A 257 -17.54 59.13 12.17
CA LEU A 257 -18.42 58.18 12.83
C LEU A 257 -17.61 57.23 13.71
N CYS A 258 -18.21 56.81 14.80
CA CYS A 258 -17.70 55.74 15.66
C CYS A 258 -18.83 54.83 16.12
N ALA A 259 -18.52 53.60 16.42
CA ALA A 259 -19.43 52.71 17.12
C ALA A 259 -19.41 52.98 18.61
N ASP A 260 -20.59 53.04 19.26
CA ASP A 260 -20.68 53.30 20.69
C ASP A 260 -21.08 52.08 21.50
N ARG A 261 -21.02 52.21 22.84
CA ARG A 261 -21.44 51.18 23.79
C ARG A 261 -22.96 50.93 23.80
N GLY A 262 -23.74 51.85 23.26
CA GLY A 262 -25.20 51.81 23.19
C GLY A 262 -25.78 51.11 21.97
N TYR A 263 -24.97 50.41 21.17
CA TYR A 263 -25.38 49.73 19.93
C TYR A 263 -25.74 50.66 18.76
N TYR A 264 -25.16 51.84 18.72
CA TYR A 264 -25.42 52.81 17.68
C TYR A 264 -24.14 53.35 17.05
N VAL A 265 -24.23 53.79 15.79
CA VAL A 265 -23.25 54.65 15.17
C VAL A 265 -23.49 56.08 15.69
N ILE A 266 -22.47 56.68 16.24
CA ILE A 266 -22.52 58.02 16.80
C ILE A 266 -21.41 58.90 16.22
N LEU A 267 -21.45 60.21 16.62
CA LEU A 267 -20.44 61.17 16.23
C LEU A 267 -19.29 61.22 17.23
N GLY A 268 -18.08 61.02 16.72
CA GLY A 268 -16.83 61.24 17.44
C GLY A 268 -16.10 62.45 16.92
N ARG A 269 -15.67 63.39 17.78
CA ARG A 269 -14.84 64.52 17.36
C ARG A 269 -13.43 64.00 17.07
N VAL A 270 -12.93 64.24 15.86
CA VAL A 270 -11.72 63.59 15.30
C VAL A 270 -10.45 63.74 16.19
N ASN A 271 -10.33 64.88 16.91
CA ASN A 271 -9.15 65.17 17.75
C ASN A 271 -9.29 64.77 19.21
N ILE A 272 -10.37 64.11 19.58
CA ILE A 272 -10.58 63.64 20.96
C ILE A 272 -10.13 62.16 21.04
N ASP A 273 -9.29 61.93 22.01
CA ASP A 273 -8.93 60.61 22.44
C ASP A 273 -9.87 60.20 23.59
N PHE A 274 -10.86 59.38 23.31
CA PHE A 274 -11.75 58.82 24.33
C PHE A 274 -11.18 57.53 24.93
N GLY A 275 -9.85 57.31 24.86
CA GLY A 275 -9.25 55.97 25.07
C GLY A 275 -9.62 55.03 23.91
N SER A 276 -9.92 55.61 22.77
CA SER A 276 -10.60 54.93 21.61
C SER A 276 -9.87 53.66 21.17
N PRO A 277 -10.53 52.54 21.31
CA PRO A 277 -10.01 51.26 20.82
C PRO A 277 -9.88 51.27 19.31
N VAL A 278 -8.85 50.61 18.83
CA VAL A 278 -8.62 50.36 17.42
C VAL A 278 -9.08 48.92 17.10
N GLN A 279 -10.19 48.81 16.38
CA GLN A 279 -10.78 47.52 16.00
C GLN A 279 -10.95 47.49 14.46
N PRO A 280 -9.91 47.10 13.74
CA PRO A 280 -9.95 47.02 12.28
C PRO A 280 -10.59 45.72 11.78
N ALA A 281 -10.93 45.75 10.49
CA ALA A 281 -11.11 44.57 9.68
C ALA A 281 -9.87 44.31 8.80
N SER A 282 -9.75 43.08 8.33
CA SER A 282 -8.78 42.64 7.31
C SER A 282 -9.46 41.62 6.44
N ASN A 283 -8.94 41.45 5.23
CA ASN A 283 -9.32 40.33 4.36
C ASN A 283 -8.14 39.37 4.25
N LEU A 284 -8.37 38.08 4.53
CA LEU A 284 -7.35 37.04 4.44
C LEU A 284 -7.47 36.27 3.14
N ASP A 285 -6.35 36.00 2.49
CA ASP A 285 -6.20 35.05 1.41
C ASP A 285 -6.23 33.63 1.98
N LEU A 286 -7.20 32.83 1.52
CA LEU A 286 -7.38 31.45 1.92
C LEU A 286 -6.85 30.46 0.88
N SER A 287 -6.16 30.88 -0.17
CA SER A 287 -5.70 30.00 -1.26
C SER A 287 -4.86 28.82 -0.76
N SER A 288 -4.01 29.05 0.25
CA SER A 288 -3.18 28.05 0.90
C SER A 288 -3.77 27.46 2.19
N VAL A 289 -4.96 27.89 2.61
CA VAL A 289 -5.61 27.41 3.83
C VAL A 289 -6.42 26.16 3.54
N LEU A 290 -6.29 25.15 4.41
CA LEU A 290 -7.09 23.92 4.37
C LEU A 290 -8.34 24.04 5.27
N PHE A 291 -8.14 24.50 6.51
CA PHE A 291 -9.19 24.62 7.52
C PHE A 291 -8.69 25.49 8.69
N ALA A 292 -9.58 25.74 9.66
CA ALA A 292 -9.20 26.28 10.96
C ALA A 292 -9.69 25.36 12.09
N SER A 293 -8.90 25.25 13.15
CA SER A 293 -9.22 24.39 14.31
C SER A 293 -8.74 25.03 15.61
N ALA A 294 -9.48 24.75 16.70
CA ALA A 294 -9.12 25.11 18.07
C ALA A 294 -8.23 24.03 18.74
N ALA A 295 -8.05 22.88 18.10
CA ALA A 295 -7.12 21.87 18.58
C ALA A 295 -5.68 22.39 18.51
N THR A 296 -4.83 21.96 19.45
CA THR A 296 -3.42 22.38 19.50
C THR A 296 -2.48 21.20 19.45
N ALA A 297 -1.36 21.35 18.73
CA ALA A 297 -0.32 20.34 18.66
C ALA A 297 0.29 20.05 20.05
N ALA A 298 0.60 18.78 20.29
CA ALA A 298 1.38 18.38 21.45
C ALA A 298 2.83 18.89 21.31
N SER A 299 3.33 19.56 22.34
CA SER A 299 4.75 19.97 22.43
C SER A 299 5.63 18.87 23.04
N SER A 300 5.03 17.83 23.61
CA SER A 300 5.63 16.63 24.18
C SER A 300 4.72 15.45 23.87
N ASP A 301 4.99 14.24 24.36
CA ASP A 301 4.37 12.97 23.97
C ASP A 301 2.90 13.03 23.53
N THR A 302 2.02 13.44 24.44
CA THR A 302 0.58 13.50 24.19
C THR A 302 -0.07 14.71 24.86
N LYS A 303 -1.08 15.25 24.22
CA LYS A 303 -1.99 16.25 24.77
C LYS A 303 -3.42 15.87 24.40
N SER A 304 -4.32 15.91 25.37
CA SER A 304 -5.73 15.61 25.14
C SER A 304 -6.60 16.50 26.01
N GLU A 305 -7.55 17.19 25.40
CA GLU A 305 -8.40 18.15 26.08
C GLU A 305 -9.81 18.19 25.47
N LYS A 306 -10.79 18.60 26.27
CA LYS A 306 -12.10 19.06 25.81
C LYS A 306 -11.96 20.50 25.32
N ILE A 307 -12.56 20.81 24.18
CA ILE A 307 -12.53 22.14 23.59
C ILE A 307 -13.81 22.86 24.02
N THR A 308 -13.69 24.10 24.51
CA THR A 308 -14.83 24.95 24.80
C THR A 308 -15.37 25.55 23.48
N ASP A 309 -16.69 25.70 23.37
CA ASP A 309 -17.36 26.28 22.17
C ASP A 309 -16.91 27.70 21.85
N SER A 310 -16.31 28.42 22.83
CA SER A 310 -15.77 29.77 22.60
C SER A 310 -14.29 29.82 22.28
N ALA A 311 -13.62 28.68 22.18
CA ALA A 311 -12.17 28.61 21.85
C ALA A 311 -11.89 29.20 20.47
N ALA A 312 -10.90 30.09 20.40
CA ALA A 312 -10.48 30.64 19.13
C ALA A 312 -9.66 29.62 18.36
N MET A 313 -9.90 29.54 17.05
CA MET A 313 -9.24 28.64 16.12
C MET A 313 -7.98 29.27 15.53
N THR A 314 -7.05 28.46 15.08
CA THR A 314 -5.91 28.87 14.26
C THR A 314 -6.02 28.26 12.88
N LEU A 315 -5.52 28.98 11.87
CA LEU A 315 -5.51 28.48 10.49
C LEU A 315 -4.53 27.32 10.32
N ARG A 316 -4.89 26.36 9.45
CA ARG A 316 -4.00 25.29 8.96
C ARG A 316 -3.81 25.48 7.48
N LEU A 317 -2.57 25.73 7.10
CA LEU A 317 -2.14 25.91 5.72
C LEU A 317 -1.72 24.56 5.14
N ASP A 318 -1.76 24.45 3.82
CA ASP A 318 -1.30 23.25 3.12
C ASP A 318 0.18 22.94 3.42
N GLY A 319 0.40 21.80 4.04
CA GLY A 319 1.71 21.29 4.45
C GLY A 319 2.34 20.30 3.50
N THR A 320 1.73 19.99 2.34
CA THR A 320 2.24 18.99 1.40
C THR A 320 3.67 19.27 0.94
N GLY A 321 4.03 20.56 0.77
CA GLY A 321 5.39 21.00 0.43
C GLY A 321 6.35 21.17 1.61
N LYS A 322 5.96 20.82 2.83
CA LYS A 322 6.76 21.01 4.06
C LYS A 322 7.41 19.74 4.60
N ASP A 323 7.26 18.63 3.88
CA ASP A 323 7.87 17.33 4.26
C ASP A 323 7.48 16.86 5.66
N ILE A 324 6.24 17.16 6.09
CA ILE A 324 5.72 16.85 7.43
C ILE A 324 5.58 15.34 7.61
N GLY A 325 5.21 14.63 6.53
CA GLY A 325 4.93 13.20 6.52
C GLY A 325 3.55 12.87 5.96
N THR A 326 3.12 11.65 6.21
CA THR A 326 1.81 11.15 5.76
C THR A 326 1.02 10.62 6.95
N VAL A 327 -0.28 10.75 6.87
CA VAL A 327 -1.23 10.15 7.81
C VAL A 327 -2.34 9.49 7.03
N THR A 328 -2.64 8.25 7.40
CA THR A 328 -3.71 7.46 6.78
C THR A 328 -4.64 6.92 7.85
N TYR A 329 -5.92 6.88 7.55
CA TYR A 329 -6.94 6.23 8.36
C TYR A 329 -7.43 4.97 7.64
N ASN A 330 -7.23 3.83 8.27
CA ASN A 330 -7.66 2.55 7.71
C ASN A 330 -9.12 2.28 8.12
N THR A 331 -10.03 2.39 7.17
CA THR A 331 -11.48 2.24 7.41
C THR A 331 -11.88 0.81 7.76
N THR A 332 -11.05 -0.19 7.44
CA THR A 332 -11.31 -1.61 7.75
C THR A 332 -10.88 -1.96 9.17
N THR A 333 -9.73 -1.45 9.62
CA THR A 333 -9.18 -1.78 10.94
C THR A 333 -9.46 -0.72 12.00
N GLY A 334 -9.89 0.48 11.58
CA GLY A 334 -10.09 1.62 12.46
C GLY A 334 -8.78 2.20 13.01
N ASN A 335 -7.65 1.97 12.39
CA ASN A 335 -6.35 2.44 12.85
C ASN A 335 -5.89 3.67 12.06
N ILE A 336 -5.16 4.56 12.75
CA ILE A 336 -4.43 5.68 12.14
C ILE A 336 -2.97 5.27 12.04
N LYS A 337 -2.41 5.25 10.82
CA LYS A 337 -0.99 5.04 10.58
C LYS A 337 -0.35 6.37 10.21
N VAL A 338 0.75 6.67 10.86
CA VAL A 338 1.51 7.91 10.66
C VAL A 338 2.93 7.57 10.25
N VAL A 339 3.45 8.29 9.27
CA VAL A 339 4.86 8.23 8.88
C VAL A 339 5.40 9.65 8.92
N LYS A 340 6.33 9.93 9.85
CA LYS A 340 6.99 11.25 9.94
C LYS A 340 7.83 11.49 8.70
N GLY A 341 7.71 12.70 8.14
CA GLY A 341 8.55 13.16 7.05
C GLY A 341 9.97 13.55 7.49
N THR A 342 10.72 14.12 6.57
CA THR A 342 12.13 14.49 6.79
C THR A 342 12.32 15.87 7.44
N THR A 343 11.23 16.62 7.66
CA THR A 343 11.30 17.93 8.31
C THR A 343 11.98 17.86 9.68
N SER A 344 12.82 18.85 9.97
CA SER A 344 13.45 19.02 11.29
C SER A 344 12.51 19.63 12.33
N GLN A 345 11.35 20.13 11.90
CA GLN A 345 10.34 20.69 12.78
C GLN A 345 9.64 19.59 13.61
N THR A 346 9.07 19.98 14.74
CA THR A 346 8.21 19.09 15.52
C THR A 346 6.93 18.83 14.76
N VAL A 347 6.62 17.57 14.54
CA VAL A 347 5.39 17.13 13.89
C VAL A 347 4.48 16.49 14.91
N ALA A 348 3.20 16.81 14.89
CA ALA A 348 2.20 16.18 15.73
C ALA A 348 1.05 15.60 14.89
N LEU A 349 0.57 14.43 15.28
CA LEU A 349 -0.75 13.94 14.88
C LEU A 349 -1.78 14.69 15.72
N VAL A 350 -2.85 15.12 15.08
CA VAL A 350 -4.02 15.68 15.77
C VAL A 350 -5.27 14.93 15.29
N VAL A 351 -6.09 14.55 16.24
CA VAL A 351 -7.42 13.95 16.03
C VAL A 351 -8.42 14.79 16.78
N GLN A 352 -9.40 15.35 16.08
CA GLN A 352 -10.47 16.14 16.68
C GLN A 352 -11.81 15.45 16.45
N GLY A 353 -12.59 15.29 17.49
CA GLY A 353 -13.89 14.65 17.45
C GLY A 353 -14.88 15.29 18.44
N ASN A 354 -16.07 14.70 18.55
CA ASN A 354 -17.12 15.11 19.46
C ASN A 354 -17.63 13.90 20.25
N ASP A 355 -17.89 14.05 21.54
CA ASP A 355 -18.41 12.98 22.41
C ASP A 355 -19.96 12.99 22.53
N GLY A 356 -20.63 13.73 21.66
CA GLY A 356 -22.07 13.97 21.69
C GLY A 356 -22.47 15.18 22.54
N THR A 357 -21.55 15.74 23.35
CA THR A 357 -21.77 16.90 24.18
C THR A 357 -20.68 17.96 24.00
N ASN A 358 -19.42 17.54 23.92
CA ASN A 358 -18.28 18.44 23.79
C ASN A 358 -17.38 18.02 22.64
N ASP A 359 -16.81 18.99 21.98
CA ASP A 359 -15.68 18.78 21.13
C ASP A 359 -14.44 18.47 21.98
N TRP A 360 -13.61 17.59 21.46
CA TRP A 360 -12.36 17.20 22.08
C TRP A 360 -11.26 17.07 21.03
N TYR A 361 -10.02 17.11 21.45
CA TYR A 361 -8.91 16.71 20.62
C TYR A 361 -7.91 15.85 21.38
N TYR A 362 -7.26 14.99 20.61
CA TYR A 362 -6.08 14.24 20.99
C TYR A 362 -4.95 14.66 20.07
N SER A 363 -3.79 14.94 20.63
CA SER A 363 -2.60 15.27 19.87
C SER A 363 -1.39 14.50 20.40
N LYS A 364 -0.54 14.01 19.49
CA LYS A 364 0.67 13.25 19.83
C LYS A 364 1.82 13.70 18.98
N GLN A 365 2.97 13.96 19.61
CA GLN A 365 4.22 14.23 18.89
C GLN A 365 4.66 12.96 18.17
N ILE A 366 5.00 13.07 16.88
CA ILE A 366 5.42 11.98 16.02
C ILE A 366 6.92 12.05 15.78
N THR A 367 7.61 10.97 16.11
CA THR A 367 9.06 10.86 15.95
C THR A 367 9.49 9.88 14.85
N GLY A 368 8.58 9.03 14.37
CA GLY A 368 8.84 8.01 13.36
C GLY A 368 7.57 7.48 12.71
N THR A 369 7.53 6.19 12.43
CA THR A 369 6.32 5.49 11.97
C THR A 369 5.59 4.93 13.18
N GLU A 370 4.31 5.27 13.31
CA GLU A 370 3.47 4.88 14.45
C GLU A 370 2.07 4.48 13.98
N THR A 371 1.43 3.61 14.77
CA THR A 371 0.01 3.27 14.60
C THR A 371 -0.73 3.63 15.87
N ILE A 372 -1.80 4.39 15.75
CA ILE A 372 -2.66 4.85 16.85
C ILE A 372 -4.07 4.31 16.59
N ASN A 373 -4.71 3.79 17.63
CA ASN A 373 -6.06 3.26 17.56
C ASN A 373 -7.04 4.04 18.43
N ALA A 374 -8.34 3.81 18.26
CA ALA A 374 -9.37 4.49 19.01
C ALA A 374 -9.25 4.27 20.54
N SER A 375 -8.74 3.12 20.98
CA SER A 375 -8.57 2.83 22.42
C SER A 375 -7.47 3.65 23.07
N ASP A 376 -6.40 3.98 22.32
CA ASP A 376 -5.33 4.86 22.80
C ASP A 376 -5.86 6.27 23.06
N ILE A 377 -6.66 6.79 22.11
CA ILE A 377 -7.28 8.11 22.20
C ILE A 377 -8.33 8.15 23.31
N LYS A 378 -9.20 7.14 23.36
CA LYS A 378 -10.21 6.98 24.40
C LYS A 378 -9.60 7.01 25.81
N SER A 379 -8.49 6.27 25.97
CA SER A 379 -7.77 6.21 27.25
C SER A 379 -7.16 7.55 27.62
N ALA A 380 -6.53 8.24 26.68
CA ALA A 380 -5.91 9.54 26.91
C ALA A 380 -6.93 10.63 27.30
N LEU A 381 -8.13 10.58 26.72
CA LEU A 381 -9.23 11.51 26.99
C LEU A 381 -10.12 11.09 28.16
N SER A 382 -9.93 9.90 28.72
CA SER A 382 -10.79 9.30 29.76
C SER A 382 -12.28 9.28 29.38
N LEU A 383 -12.57 9.01 28.11
CA LEU A 383 -13.94 8.93 27.59
C LEU A 383 -14.60 7.61 28.00
N THR A 384 -15.90 7.66 28.26
CA THR A 384 -16.70 6.48 28.63
C THR A 384 -17.26 5.75 27.39
N SER A 385 -17.62 6.49 26.35
CA SER A 385 -18.13 5.95 25.09
C SER A 385 -16.98 5.55 24.15
N ASP A 386 -17.27 4.65 23.21
CA ASP A 386 -16.34 4.31 22.16
C ASP A 386 -16.21 5.46 21.14
N ILE A 387 -15.04 5.60 20.55
CA ILE A 387 -14.74 6.63 19.56
C ILE A 387 -14.90 6.02 18.18
N ASP A 388 -15.71 6.64 17.34
CA ASP A 388 -15.75 6.39 15.91
C ASP A 388 -14.76 7.33 15.21
N LEU A 389 -13.60 6.82 14.86
CA LEU A 389 -12.58 7.60 14.17
C LEU A 389 -12.97 8.01 12.74
N SER A 390 -13.96 7.33 12.11
CA SER A 390 -14.47 7.73 10.80
C SER A 390 -15.21 9.06 10.81
N ALA A 391 -15.75 9.43 12.00
CA ALA A 391 -16.42 10.71 12.22
C ALA A 391 -15.46 11.82 12.67
N CYS A 392 -14.19 11.51 12.93
CA CYS A 392 -13.19 12.46 13.41
C CYS A 392 -12.48 13.18 12.26
N LYS A 393 -11.95 14.35 12.55
CA LYS A 393 -10.99 15.05 11.69
C LYS A 393 -9.58 14.64 12.13
N ILE A 394 -8.77 14.17 11.18
CA ILE A 394 -7.45 13.58 11.44
C ILE A 394 -6.42 14.24 10.52
N TRP A 395 -5.35 14.78 11.10
CA TRP A 395 -4.27 15.40 10.34
C TRP A 395 -2.93 15.33 11.06
N LEU A 396 -1.84 15.49 10.29
CA LEU A 396 -0.53 15.85 10.81
C LEU A 396 -0.35 17.36 10.72
N GLU A 397 0.30 17.96 11.72
CA GLU A 397 0.66 19.37 11.64
C GLU A 397 2.05 19.68 12.20
N THR A 398 2.59 20.79 11.74
CA THR A 398 3.80 21.42 12.27
C THR A 398 3.60 22.94 12.31
N THR A 399 4.12 23.58 13.36
CA THR A 399 4.11 25.03 13.46
C THR A 399 5.53 25.55 13.22
N ASP A 400 5.67 26.44 12.26
CA ASP A 400 6.92 27.16 12.01
C ASP A 400 7.07 28.26 13.07
N SER A 401 8.03 28.10 13.96
CA SER A 401 8.28 29.03 15.06
C SER A 401 8.69 30.44 14.62
N THR A 402 9.16 30.61 13.38
CA THR A 402 9.59 31.92 12.83
C THR A 402 8.38 32.67 12.28
N SER A 403 7.53 31.99 11.52
CA SER A 403 6.34 32.58 10.88
C SER A 403 5.11 32.54 11.73
N ASN A 404 5.10 31.72 12.79
CA ASN A 404 3.94 31.41 13.64
C ASN A 404 2.75 30.82 12.87
N LEU A 405 3.01 30.28 11.64
CA LEU A 405 2.02 29.61 10.83
C LEU A 405 2.05 28.11 11.02
N THR A 406 0.86 27.49 11.09
CA THR A 406 0.71 26.05 11.20
C THR A 406 0.36 25.44 9.86
N TYR A 407 1.11 24.44 9.45
CA TYR A 407 0.94 23.67 8.22
C TYR A 407 0.41 22.29 8.56
N ALA A 408 -0.54 21.80 7.76
CA ALA A 408 -1.18 20.52 8.00
C ALA A 408 -1.26 19.66 6.74
N VAL A 409 -1.34 18.34 6.96
CA VAL A 409 -1.66 17.33 5.95
C VAL A 409 -2.80 16.48 6.50
N ASN A 410 -3.94 16.48 5.82
CA ASN A 410 -5.10 15.69 6.22
C ASN A 410 -4.87 14.19 6.02
N ALA A 411 -5.52 13.39 6.84
CA ALA A 411 -5.52 11.95 6.67
C ALA A 411 -6.16 11.54 5.33
N THR A 412 -5.59 10.51 4.74
CA THR A 412 -6.16 9.84 3.57
C THR A 412 -6.77 8.52 4.02
N ASP A 413 -7.99 8.25 3.63
CA ASP A 413 -8.65 6.98 3.90
C ASP A 413 -8.00 5.85 3.10
N ILE A 414 -7.78 4.71 3.79
CA ILE A 414 -7.25 3.49 3.20
C ILE A 414 -8.16 2.32 3.55
N ILE A 415 -8.35 1.42 2.60
CA ILE A 415 -9.09 0.17 2.76
C ILE A 415 -8.11 -1.00 2.78
N SER A 416 -8.20 -1.88 3.78
CA SER A 416 -7.37 -3.09 3.81
C SER A 416 -7.93 -4.20 2.95
N ILE A 417 -7.09 -4.73 2.05
CA ILE A 417 -7.35 -5.95 1.29
C ILE A 417 -7.03 -7.14 2.20
N THR A 418 -8.05 -7.85 2.68
CA THR A 418 -7.90 -8.99 3.62
C THR A 418 -7.78 -10.34 2.93
N SER A 419 -8.17 -10.43 1.66
CA SER A 419 -8.04 -11.64 0.86
C SER A 419 -7.88 -11.31 -0.62
N VAL A 420 -7.11 -12.12 -1.34
CA VAL A 420 -6.97 -12.02 -2.79
C VAL A 420 -7.30 -13.35 -3.46
N ALA A 421 -7.95 -13.30 -4.62
CA ALA A 421 -8.22 -14.45 -5.45
C ALA A 421 -7.49 -14.28 -6.79
N ILE A 422 -6.57 -15.20 -7.05
CA ILE A 422 -5.82 -15.26 -8.32
C ILE A 422 -6.39 -16.42 -9.12
N THR A 423 -6.77 -16.18 -10.36
CA THR A 423 -7.35 -17.15 -11.28
C THR A 423 -6.54 -17.23 -12.58
N ASP A 424 -7.00 -18.05 -13.51
CA ASP A 424 -6.41 -18.23 -14.84
C ASP A 424 -4.93 -18.67 -14.77
N ILE A 425 -4.62 -19.52 -13.77
CA ILE A 425 -3.38 -20.28 -13.73
C ILE A 425 -3.79 -21.75 -13.90
N ASP A 426 -3.43 -22.31 -15.02
CA ASP A 426 -3.63 -23.73 -15.26
C ASP A 426 -2.63 -24.57 -14.47
N ILE A 427 -3.09 -25.74 -14.02
CA ILE A 427 -2.17 -26.72 -13.43
C ILE A 427 -1.17 -27.12 -14.52
N PRO A 428 0.15 -26.94 -14.31
CA PRO A 428 1.14 -27.27 -15.32
C PRO A 428 0.99 -28.74 -15.80
N VAL A 429 0.78 -28.89 -17.10
CA VAL A 429 0.72 -30.21 -17.73
C VAL A 429 2.09 -30.46 -18.37
N SER A 430 2.65 -31.62 -18.12
CA SER A 430 3.97 -31.99 -18.69
C SER A 430 3.98 -31.77 -20.19
N ASN A 431 5.07 -31.15 -20.65
CA ASN A 431 5.32 -30.86 -22.06
C ASN A 431 4.35 -29.84 -22.71
N THR A 432 3.65 -29.02 -21.91
CA THR A 432 2.92 -27.86 -22.36
C THR A 432 3.59 -26.58 -21.91
N ALA A 433 3.32 -25.47 -22.58
CA ALA A 433 3.81 -24.17 -22.16
C ALA A 433 3.25 -23.82 -20.78
N LEU A 434 4.08 -23.19 -19.94
CA LEU A 434 3.67 -22.62 -18.67
C LEU A 434 2.97 -21.27 -18.91
N ASP A 435 1.95 -20.97 -18.11
CA ASP A 435 1.29 -19.67 -18.16
C ASP A 435 2.25 -18.54 -17.83
N THR A 436 2.11 -17.41 -18.50
CA THR A 436 2.94 -16.22 -18.25
C THR A 436 2.22 -15.15 -17.47
N GLU A 437 0.90 -15.16 -17.49
CA GLU A 437 0.02 -14.20 -16.85
C GLU A 437 -1.08 -14.93 -16.06
N ALA A 438 -1.50 -14.31 -14.97
CA ALA A 438 -2.65 -14.72 -14.18
C ALA A 438 -3.73 -13.65 -14.23
N SER A 439 -4.88 -13.89 -13.65
CA SER A 439 -5.95 -12.92 -13.47
C SER A 439 -6.16 -12.62 -11.99
N CYS A 440 -6.35 -11.35 -11.63
CA CYS A 440 -6.73 -10.94 -10.29
C CYS A 440 -7.74 -9.80 -10.37
N THR A 441 -9.01 -10.07 -10.06
CA THR A 441 -10.09 -9.08 -10.08
C THR A 441 -10.46 -8.59 -8.67
N THR A 442 -9.63 -8.88 -7.67
CA THR A 442 -9.85 -8.42 -6.30
C THR A 442 -9.81 -6.89 -6.27
N GLU A 443 -10.84 -6.29 -5.70
CA GLU A 443 -10.92 -4.84 -5.53
C GLU A 443 -9.71 -4.31 -4.75
N GLY A 444 -9.16 -3.19 -5.22
CA GLY A 444 -7.97 -2.59 -4.61
C GLY A 444 -6.65 -3.15 -5.10
N VAL A 445 -6.62 -4.15 -5.97
CA VAL A 445 -5.40 -4.62 -6.64
C VAL A 445 -5.18 -3.84 -7.93
N LYS A 446 -3.97 -3.32 -8.12
CA LYS A 446 -3.64 -2.40 -9.23
C LYS A 446 -3.69 -3.06 -10.61
N SER A 447 -3.21 -4.30 -10.74
CA SER A 447 -3.16 -5.03 -12.01
C SER A 447 -4.14 -6.19 -12.00
N THR A 448 -5.00 -6.24 -13.00
CA THR A 448 -5.92 -7.37 -13.21
C THR A 448 -5.25 -8.56 -13.92
N THR A 449 -4.09 -8.36 -14.54
CA THR A 449 -3.30 -9.37 -15.25
C THR A 449 -1.84 -9.38 -14.75
N PRO A 450 -1.60 -9.86 -13.51
CA PRO A 450 -0.24 -9.94 -12.99
C PRO A 450 0.57 -11.02 -13.70
N GLN A 451 1.88 -10.76 -13.88
CA GLN A 451 2.83 -11.71 -14.48
C GLN A 451 3.15 -12.85 -13.49
N ILE A 452 3.37 -14.04 -14.06
CA ILE A 452 3.78 -15.23 -13.30
C ILE A 452 5.29 -15.44 -13.51
N THR A 453 5.99 -15.64 -12.42
CA THR A 453 7.39 -16.12 -12.45
C THR A 453 7.43 -17.54 -11.95
N TRP A 454 7.95 -18.46 -12.79
CA TRP A 454 8.08 -19.86 -12.44
C TRP A 454 9.47 -20.22 -11.90
N THR A 455 9.50 -21.12 -10.95
CA THR A 455 10.74 -21.75 -10.48
C THR A 455 10.54 -23.27 -10.48
N PRO A 456 11.33 -24.04 -11.26
CA PRO A 456 12.34 -23.60 -12.23
C PRO A 456 11.75 -22.72 -13.37
N SER A 457 12.61 -21.92 -14.02
CA SER A 457 12.22 -20.93 -15.04
C SER A 457 12.09 -21.53 -16.43
N ASP A 458 11.42 -22.65 -16.53
CA ASP A 458 11.17 -23.32 -17.80
C ASP A 458 10.06 -22.60 -18.58
N THR A 459 10.10 -22.67 -19.91
CA THR A 459 9.01 -22.20 -20.77
C THR A 459 7.98 -23.29 -21.05
N THR A 460 8.39 -24.55 -20.90
CA THR A 460 7.59 -25.75 -21.12
C THR A 460 7.75 -26.66 -19.90
N ALA A 461 6.65 -27.11 -19.36
CA ALA A 461 6.67 -27.95 -18.15
C ALA A 461 7.31 -29.31 -18.37
N GLY A 462 8.30 -29.66 -17.56
CA GLY A 462 8.92 -30.99 -17.52
C GLY A 462 7.99 -32.04 -16.88
N TYR A 463 8.36 -33.29 -17.00
CA TYR A 463 7.68 -34.38 -16.31
C TYR A 463 8.16 -34.48 -14.87
N ASN A 464 7.28 -34.87 -13.95
CA ASN A 464 7.57 -35.09 -12.52
C ASN A 464 8.39 -33.94 -11.92
N THR A 465 8.09 -32.71 -12.35
CA THR A 465 8.81 -31.52 -11.93
C THR A 465 7.94 -30.69 -11.00
N ARG A 466 8.51 -30.26 -9.90
CA ARG A 466 7.86 -29.34 -8.94
C ARG A 466 8.09 -27.91 -9.42
N TYR A 467 7.01 -27.22 -9.78
CA TYR A 467 7.00 -25.83 -10.17
C TYR A 467 6.40 -24.96 -9.07
N THR A 468 7.01 -23.83 -8.82
CA THR A 468 6.45 -22.77 -7.98
C THR A 468 6.09 -21.58 -8.84
N ALA A 469 4.79 -21.29 -8.94
CA ALA A 469 4.30 -20.03 -9.47
C ALA A 469 4.47 -18.93 -8.42
N SER A 470 5.09 -17.82 -8.77
CA SER A 470 5.23 -16.61 -7.93
C SER A 470 4.58 -15.43 -8.63
N ILE A 471 3.61 -14.81 -7.96
CA ILE A 471 2.84 -13.68 -8.48
C ILE A 471 2.99 -12.51 -7.50
N THR A 472 3.41 -11.35 -8.00
CA THR A 472 3.50 -10.14 -7.20
C THR A 472 2.36 -9.20 -7.55
N LEU A 473 1.57 -8.85 -6.54
CA LEU A 473 0.46 -7.91 -6.61
C LEU A 473 0.86 -6.59 -5.96
N THR A 474 0.33 -5.49 -6.47
CA THR A 474 0.51 -4.14 -5.89
C THR A 474 -0.85 -3.59 -5.50
N ALA A 475 -0.97 -2.97 -4.34
CA ALA A 475 -2.19 -2.29 -3.94
C ALA A 475 -2.43 -1.03 -4.80
N ALA A 476 -3.69 -0.76 -5.13
CA ALA A 476 -4.09 0.48 -5.79
C ALA A 476 -4.09 1.65 -4.79
N THR A 477 -4.09 2.88 -5.29
CA THR A 477 -4.21 4.08 -4.45
C THR A 477 -5.48 4.01 -3.59
N GLY A 478 -5.37 4.26 -2.29
CA GLY A 478 -6.45 4.14 -1.33
C GLY A 478 -6.63 2.73 -0.76
N TYR A 479 -5.74 1.80 -1.07
CA TYR A 479 -5.77 0.44 -0.54
C TYR A 479 -4.40 0.02 0.02
N GLU A 480 -4.41 -0.91 0.97
CA GLU A 480 -3.21 -1.61 1.45
C GLU A 480 -3.53 -3.09 1.67
N PHE A 481 -2.53 -3.96 1.60
CA PHE A 481 -2.73 -5.35 2.01
C PHE A 481 -2.73 -5.45 3.54
N ALA A 482 -3.71 -6.17 4.11
CA ALA A 482 -3.72 -6.48 5.55
C ALA A 482 -2.49 -7.31 5.96
N ASP A 483 -2.04 -7.19 7.21
CA ASP A 483 -0.89 -7.96 7.70
C ASP A 483 -1.13 -9.48 7.71
N ASN A 484 -2.39 -9.88 7.81
CA ASN A 484 -2.85 -11.28 7.78
C ASN A 484 -3.63 -11.60 6.50
N VAL A 485 -3.32 -10.95 5.40
CA VAL A 485 -3.98 -11.17 4.10
C VAL A 485 -3.85 -12.64 3.69
N THR A 486 -4.94 -13.20 3.20
CA THR A 486 -5.00 -14.57 2.68
C THR A 486 -5.04 -14.55 1.14
N ALA A 487 -4.60 -15.64 0.51
CA ALA A 487 -4.66 -15.75 -0.93
C ALA A 487 -5.11 -17.14 -1.39
N THR A 488 -5.85 -17.17 -2.49
CA THR A 488 -6.15 -18.39 -3.24
C THR A 488 -5.61 -18.28 -4.66
N VAL A 489 -5.15 -19.42 -5.20
CA VAL A 489 -4.67 -19.54 -6.57
C VAL A 489 -5.50 -20.65 -7.24
N SER A 490 -6.24 -20.33 -8.29
CA SER A 490 -7.17 -21.23 -8.99
C SER A 490 -8.10 -21.98 -8.00
N GLY A 491 -8.65 -21.24 -7.03
CA GLY A 491 -9.56 -21.75 -6.01
C GLY A 491 -8.91 -22.53 -4.86
N ASN A 492 -7.61 -22.75 -4.89
CA ASN A 492 -6.86 -23.46 -3.84
C ASN A 492 -6.06 -22.48 -2.98
N THR A 493 -5.91 -22.77 -1.69
CA THR A 493 -5.07 -21.96 -0.80
C THR A 493 -3.66 -21.83 -1.37
N ALA A 494 -3.11 -20.63 -1.34
CA ALA A 494 -1.72 -20.37 -1.73
C ALA A 494 -0.73 -21.16 -0.86
N THR A 495 0.44 -21.49 -1.40
CA THR A 495 1.51 -22.14 -0.62
C THR A 495 2.16 -21.17 0.34
N SER A 496 2.40 -19.94 -0.09
CA SER A 496 2.79 -18.84 0.80
C SER A 496 2.22 -17.51 0.35
N VAL A 497 2.08 -16.60 1.32
CA VAL A 497 1.64 -15.20 1.11
C VAL A 497 2.60 -14.32 1.91
N THR A 498 3.27 -13.40 1.24
CA THR A 498 4.26 -12.53 1.87
C THR A 498 3.97 -11.08 1.50
N LYS A 499 3.63 -10.26 2.50
CA LYS A 499 3.47 -8.81 2.34
C LYS A 499 4.83 -8.12 2.46
N ASN A 500 5.12 -7.21 1.54
CA ASN A 500 6.24 -6.30 1.66
C ASN A 500 5.70 -4.91 2.04
N ALA A 501 5.92 -4.52 3.28
CA ALA A 501 5.41 -3.25 3.82
C ALA A 501 6.15 -2.00 3.28
N ALA A 502 7.29 -2.18 2.61
CA ALA A 502 8.10 -1.06 2.12
C ALA A 502 7.53 -0.45 0.81
N ASP A 503 6.89 -1.27 -0.02
CA ASP A 503 6.38 -0.89 -1.35
C ASP A 503 4.92 -1.29 -1.58
N ASP A 504 4.25 -1.75 -0.51
CA ASP A 504 2.85 -2.17 -0.51
C ASP A 504 2.54 -3.26 -1.55
N THR A 505 3.47 -4.23 -1.68
CA THR A 505 3.31 -5.38 -2.56
C THR A 505 3.02 -6.65 -1.78
N LEU A 506 2.36 -7.60 -2.45
CA LEU A 506 2.04 -8.91 -1.94
C LEU A 506 2.57 -9.97 -2.89
N THR A 507 3.50 -10.80 -2.43
CA THR A 507 3.96 -11.95 -3.19
C THR A 507 3.19 -13.19 -2.76
N VAL A 508 2.51 -13.81 -3.72
CA VAL A 508 1.73 -15.04 -3.54
C VAL A 508 2.41 -16.15 -4.30
N THR A 509 2.64 -17.30 -3.65
CA THR A 509 3.20 -18.47 -4.32
C THR A 509 2.27 -19.66 -4.27
N LYS A 510 2.30 -20.48 -5.31
CA LYS A 510 1.61 -21.76 -5.39
C LYS A 510 2.51 -22.82 -6.01
N GLU A 511 2.58 -23.96 -5.35
CA GLU A 511 3.33 -25.11 -5.84
C GLU A 511 2.44 -26.09 -6.58
N PHE A 512 2.98 -26.60 -7.67
CA PHE A 512 2.39 -27.63 -8.52
C PHE A 512 3.44 -28.69 -8.78
N THR A 513 3.00 -29.93 -9.00
CA THR A 513 3.90 -30.99 -9.45
C THR A 513 3.27 -31.61 -10.69
N THR A 514 4.04 -31.65 -11.76
CA THR A 514 3.58 -32.26 -13.01
C THR A 514 3.54 -33.79 -12.93
N ASP A 515 2.73 -34.39 -13.76
CA ASP A 515 2.61 -35.83 -13.83
C ASP A 515 3.90 -36.49 -14.30
N LYS A 516 4.13 -37.72 -13.84
CA LYS A 516 5.18 -38.58 -14.35
C LYS A 516 4.89 -38.96 -15.80
N ARG A 517 5.96 -39.10 -16.62
CA ARG A 517 5.82 -39.53 -18.00
C ARG A 517 5.33 -40.98 -18.06
N LYS A 518 4.29 -41.21 -18.83
CA LYS A 518 3.72 -42.56 -18.97
C LYS A 518 4.55 -43.42 -19.91
N ILE A 519 4.80 -44.66 -19.50
CA ILE A 519 5.41 -45.72 -20.32
C ILE A 519 4.28 -46.50 -20.96
N GLU A 520 4.32 -46.56 -22.32
CA GLU A 520 3.36 -47.32 -23.10
C GLU A 520 3.77 -48.78 -23.26
N SER A 521 5.04 -49.01 -23.56
CA SER A 521 5.58 -50.35 -23.77
C SER A 521 7.07 -50.40 -23.52
N VAL A 522 7.58 -51.62 -23.31
CA VAL A 522 9.01 -51.88 -23.19
C VAL A 522 9.37 -53.02 -24.14
N ALA A 523 10.31 -52.75 -25.04
CA ALA A 523 10.95 -53.81 -25.84
C ALA A 523 12.05 -54.49 -25.00
N ALA A 524 12.02 -55.79 -24.96
CA ALA A 524 13.02 -56.57 -24.24
C ALA A 524 14.46 -56.28 -24.73
N PRO A 525 15.47 -56.47 -23.87
CA PRO A 525 16.86 -56.38 -24.28
C PRO A 525 17.19 -57.34 -25.42
N THR A 526 18.17 -56.96 -26.22
CA THR A 526 18.66 -57.84 -27.29
C THR A 526 19.19 -59.14 -26.73
N VAL A 527 18.99 -60.22 -27.48
CA VAL A 527 19.46 -61.59 -27.17
C VAL A 527 20.24 -62.13 -28.37
N PRO A 528 21.02 -63.18 -28.15
CA PRO A 528 21.74 -63.86 -29.25
C PRO A 528 20.81 -64.30 -30.38
N GLU A 529 21.33 -64.33 -31.61
CA GLU A 529 20.61 -64.80 -32.78
C GLU A 529 20.02 -66.20 -32.56
N ASN A 530 18.77 -66.39 -32.96
CA ASN A 530 18.01 -67.63 -32.73
C ASN A 530 17.92 -68.03 -31.25
N ASN A 531 18.02 -67.05 -30.32
CA ASN A 531 18.03 -67.32 -28.88
C ASN A 531 19.07 -68.37 -28.47
N THR A 532 20.22 -68.38 -29.08
CA THR A 532 21.28 -69.38 -28.79
C THR A 532 22.63 -68.69 -28.56
N PHE A 533 23.25 -68.94 -27.43
CA PHE A 533 24.56 -68.38 -27.14
C PHE A 533 25.61 -68.82 -28.14
N THR A 534 26.48 -67.92 -28.54
CA THR A 534 27.65 -68.21 -29.40
C THR A 534 28.88 -68.62 -28.60
N ALA A 535 28.92 -68.28 -27.31
CA ALA A 535 29.96 -68.68 -26.37
C ALA A 535 29.52 -69.87 -25.49
N TYR A 536 30.50 -70.55 -24.91
CA TYR A 536 30.25 -71.62 -23.95
C TYR A 536 30.39 -71.08 -22.50
N TYR A 537 29.30 -70.72 -21.88
CA TYR A 537 29.31 -70.22 -20.52
C TYR A 537 29.39 -71.36 -19.50
N GLY A 538 30.19 -71.15 -18.45
CA GLY A 538 30.29 -72.08 -17.34
C GLY A 538 31.21 -73.26 -17.56
N TYR A 539 32.03 -73.29 -18.62
CA TYR A 539 33.11 -74.27 -18.82
C TYR A 539 34.46 -73.69 -18.38
N ASP A 540 35.38 -74.55 -18.05
CA ASP A 540 36.72 -74.13 -17.62
C ASP A 540 37.38 -73.24 -18.68
N GLY A 541 37.78 -72.04 -18.23
CA GLY A 541 38.36 -71.00 -19.12
C GLY A 541 37.38 -69.99 -19.74
N TYR A 542 36.08 -70.15 -19.59
CA TYR A 542 35.05 -69.21 -19.99
C TYR A 542 34.39 -68.56 -18.78
N ASP A 543 33.80 -67.42 -19.00
CA ASP A 543 33.03 -66.72 -17.95
C ASP A 543 31.98 -67.68 -17.37
N THR A 544 31.90 -67.72 -16.03
CA THR A 544 31.11 -68.71 -15.32
C THR A 544 29.64 -68.58 -15.42
N THR A 545 29.17 -67.39 -15.85
CA THR A 545 27.74 -67.12 -16.01
C THR A 545 27.47 -66.18 -17.18
N PRO A 546 26.39 -66.39 -17.97
CA PRO A 546 26.04 -65.50 -19.09
C PRO A 546 25.52 -64.15 -18.63
N ILE A 547 25.30 -63.95 -17.33
CA ILE A 547 24.84 -62.66 -16.76
C ILE A 547 25.98 -61.88 -16.10
N SER A 548 27.24 -62.32 -16.24
CA SER A 548 28.38 -61.57 -15.72
C SER A 548 28.60 -60.27 -16.50
N GLY A 549 29.24 -59.27 -15.85
CA GLY A 549 29.50 -57.98 -16.46
C GLY A 549 30.33 -58.00 -17.74
N THR A 550 31.01 -59.12 -18.06
CA THR A 550 31.83 -59.31 -19.22
C THR A 550 31.08 -59.94 -20.43
N ASN A 551 29.86 -60.46 -20.17
CA ASN A 551 29.01 -60.98 -21.24
C ASN A 551 28.50 -59.87 -22.15
N THR A 552 28.61 -60.04 -23.43
CA THR A 552 28.14 -59.09 -24.48
C THR A 552 26.95 -59.63 -25.27
N GLU A 553 26.54 -60.89 -25.04
CA GLU A 553 25.48 -61.54 -25.81
C GLU A 553 24.05 -61.21 -25.29
N LEU A 554 23.92 -60.87 -24.00
CA LEU A 554 22.67 -60.36 -23.42
C LEU A 554 22.72 -58.83 -23.41
N GLY A 555 21.71 -58.16 -24.00
CA GLY A 555 21.63 -56.73 -24.06
C GLY A 555 21.60 -56.11 -22.65
N LYS A 556 22.22 -54.95 -22.49
CA LYS A 556 22.33 -54.24 -21.19
C LYS A 556 21.23 -53.20 -21.01
N THR A 557 20.41 -52.98 -22.03
CA THR A 557 19.31 -52.01 -22.04
C THR A 557 18.03 -52.61 -22.59
N ALA A 558 16.91 -52.21 -22.07
CA ALA A 558 15.59 -52.38 -22.65
C ALA A 558 15.11 -51.02 -23.20
N THR A 559 14.52 -51.04 -24.36
CA THR A 559 14.02 -49.80 -24.96
C THR A 559 12.58 -49.53 -24.49
N VAL A 560 12.41 -48.45 -23.75
CA VAL A 560 11.11 -47.97 -23.30
C VAL A 560 10.48 -47.06 -24.34
N THR A 561 9.21 -47.26 -24.66
CA THR A 561 8.41 -46.37 -25.51
C THR A 561 7.45 -45.60 -24.61
N PHE A 562 7.39 -44.28 -24.80
CA PHE A 562 6.51 -43.40 -24.04
C PHE A 562 5.21 -43.12 -24.76
N GLU A 563 4.14 -42.92 -24.01
CA GLU A 563 2.86 -42.46 -24.52
C GLU A 563 3.00 -41.07 -25.18
N GLY A 564 2.42 -40.91 -26.37
CA GLY A 564 2.36 -39.64 -27.10
C GLY A 564 3.51 -39.44 -28.11
N THR A 565 3.51 -38.26 -28.72
CA THR A 565 4.45 -37.93 -29.82
C THR A 565 5.65 -37.09 -29.38
N THR A 566 5.78 -36.84 -28.10
CA THR A 566 6.86 -35.98 -27.57
C THR A 566 8.23 -36.65 -27.66
N SER A 567 9.16 -36.00 -28.29
CA SER A 567 10.55 -36.50 -28.43
C SER A 567 11.35 -36.33 -27.11
N PRO A 568 12.18 -37.28 -26.73
CA PRO A 568 12.36 -38.59 -27.35
C PRO A 568 11.15 -39.50 -27.09
N THR A 569 10.65 -40.18 -28.10
CA THR A 569 9.54 -41.14 -27.97
C THR A 569 9.96 -42.47 -27.37
N THR A 570 11.26 -42.74 -27.37
CA THR A 570 11.87 -43.94 -26.82
C THR A 570 13.13 -43.60 -26.00
N GLU A 571 13.44 -44.43 -25.02
CA GLU A 571 14.66 -44.32 -24.22
C GLU A 571 15.17 -45.69 -23.86
N ASP A 572 16.50 -45.87 -23.89
CA ASP A 572 17.17 -47.12 -23.50
C ASP A 572 17.47 -47.09 -22.00
N MET A 573 16.81 -47.95 -21.23
CA MET A 573 17.02 -48.08 -19.78
C MET A 573 17.86 -49.27 -19.46
N ALA A 574 18.81 -49.10 -18.54
CA ALA A 574 19.67 -50.19 -18.10
C ALA A 574 18.86 -51.27 -17.41
N VAL A 575 19.20 -52.53 -17.69
CA VAL A 575 18.58 -53.68 -17.06
C VAL A 575 19.61 -54.49 -16.25
N THR A 576 19.10 -55.15 -15.25
CA THR A 576 19.83 -56.24 -14.54
C THR A 576 19.27 -57.57 -14.96
N TRP A 577 20.11 -58.58 -14.94
CA TRP A 577 19.75 -59.95 -15.31
C TRP A 577 19.80 -60.87 -14.13
N THR A 578 18.86 -61.79 -14.00
CA THR A 578 18.86 -62.89 -13.06
C THR A 578 18.52 -64.20 -13.80
N ILE A 579 18.99 -65.34 -13.28
CA ILE A 579 18.68 -66.67 -13.82
C ILE A 579 17.43 -67.17 -13.08
N GLU A 580 16.45 -67.66 -13.83
CA GLU A 580 15.20 -68.21 -13.25
C GLU A 580 15.07 -69.70 -13.41
N SER A 581 15.86 -70.31 -14.29
CA SER A 581 15.91 -71.78 -14.44
C SER A 581 16.37 -72.44 -13.14
N ASP A 582 15.78 -73.54 -12.80
CA ASP A 582 16.18 -74.46 -11.72
C ASP A 582 16.55 -73.76 -10.38
N GLY A 583 15.65 -72.84 -9.97
CA GLY A 583 15.86 -72.08 -8.68
C GLY A 583 17.02 -71.09 -8.70
N GLY A 584 17.36 -70.55 -9.88
CA GLY A 584 18.40 -69.54 -10.06
C GLY A 584 19.77 -70.09 -10.43
N VAL A 585 19.81 -71.35 -10.81
CA VAL A 585 21.05 -72.03 -11.22
C VAL A 585 21.11 -72.13 -12.76
N TYR A 586 22.22 -71.74 -13.35
CA TYR A 586 22.47 -71.84 -14.77
C TYR A 586 22.77 -73.29 -15.16
N ASP A 587 21.91 -73.90 -16.02
CA ASP A 587 22.19 -75.19 -16.60
C ASP A 587 23.25 -75.04 -17.69
N LYS A 588 24.42 -75.58 -17.45
CA LYS A 588 25.59 -75.51 -18.36
C LYS A 588 25.54 -76.54 -19.49
N THR A 589 24.56 -77.45 -19.46
CA THR A 589 24.46 -78.50 -20.46
C THR A 589 24.36 -77.92 -21.87
N PRO A 590 25.15 -78.39 -22.87
CA PRO A 590 25.00 -78.00 -24.24
C PRO A 590 23.54 -78.15 -24.70
N GLU A 591 23.08 -77.15 -25.45
CA GLU A 591 21.68 -77.06 -25.92
C GLU A 591 20.60 -76.96 -24.85
N ALA A 592 20.94 -76.90 -23.60
CA ALA A 592 19.96 -76.63 -22.53
C ALA A 592 19.35 -75.24 -22.69
N GLU A 593 18.08 -75.18 -22.44
CA GLU A 593 17.31 -73.90 -22.41
C GLU A 593 17.35 -73.32 -20.99
N ASN A 594 17.85 -72.09 -20.87
CA ASN A 594 17.84 -71.36 -19.64
C ASN A 594 16.88 -70.16 -19.73
N ILE A 595 16.12 -69.90 -18.65
CA ILE A 595 15.24 -68.77 -18.55
C ILE A 595 15.98 -67.66 -17.79
N PHE A 596 16.09 -66.52 -18.41
CA PHE A 596 16.66 -65.29 -17.85
C PHE A 596 15.56 -64.27 -17.62
N ARG A 597 15.57 -63.61 -16.46
CA ARG A 597 14.74 -62.45 -16.16
C ARG A 597 15.59 -61.20 -16.30
N TRP A 598 15.13 -60.25 -17.13
CA TRP A 598 15.63 -58.89 -17.13
C TRP A 598 14.74 -57.98 -16.24
N THR A 599 15.35 -56.98 -15.62
CA THR A 599 14.63 -56.06 -14.70
C THR A 599 15.11 -54.65 -14.94
N ILE A 600 14.18 -53.71 -15.22
CA ILE A 600 14.39 -52.27 -15.02
C ILE A 600 13.98 -51.99 -13.58
N PRO A 601 14.91 -51.51 -12.72
CA PRO A 601 14.61 -51.31 -11.30
C PRO A 601 13.72 -50.07 -11.08
N GLU A 602 12.92 -50.08 -10.01
CA GLU A 602 12.09 -48.94 -9.60
C GLU A 602 12.90 -47.64 -9.54
N SER A 603 14.14 -47.69 -9.08
CA SER A 603 15.01 -46.49 -8.99
C SER A 603 15.26 -45.82 -10.33
N ALA A 604 15.16 -46.52 -11.46
CA ALA A 604 15.25 -45.97 -12.81
C ALA A 604 13.90 -45.41 -13.28
N LEU A 605 12.79 -45.72 -12.60
CA LEU A 605 11.44 -45.37 -12.98
C LEU A 605 10.86 -44.21 -12.16
N THR A 606 11.66 -43.54 -11.35
CA THR A 606 11.19 -42.50 -10.42
C THR A 606 10.41 -41.36 -11.12
N ASN A 607 10.80 -41.02 -12.34
CA ASN A 607 10.19 -39.96 -13.15
C ASN A 607 9.12 -40.46 -14.13
N TYR A 608 8.83 -41.75 -14.10
CA TYR A 608 7.95 -42.40 -15.05
C TYR A 608 6.74 -43.05 -14.37
N ASN A 609 5.65 -43.13 -15.08
CA ASN A 609 4.48 -43.89 -14.70
C ASN A 609 4.39 -45.16 -15.56
N ALA A 610 4.72 -46.29 -14.97
CA ALA A 610 4.73 -47.60 -15.62
C ALA A 610 3.49 -48.46 -15.31
N ALA A 611 2.52 -47.94 -14.58
CA ALA A 611 1.39 -48.72 -14.02
C ALA A 611 0.61 -49.53 -15.06
N ASN A 612 0.56 -49.12 -16.31
CA ASN A 612 -0.14 -49.81 -17.40
C ASN A 612 0.83 -50.58 -18.34
N CYS A 613 2.11 -50.58 -18.04
CA CYS A 613 3.11 -51.24 -18.87
C CYS A 613 3.09 -52.73 -18.62
N GLN A 614 3.16 -53.55 -19.70
CA GLN A 614 3.31 -54.97 -19.55
C GLN A 614 4.61 -55.31 -18.81
N GLY A 615 4.55 -56.19 -17.84
CA GLY A 615 5.69 -56.59 -17.00
C GLY A 615 5.93 -55.67 -15.80
N TYR A 616 5.12 -54.64 -15.59
CA TYR A 616 5.22 -53.82 -14.37
C TYR A 616 4.69 -54.60 -13.15
N ASP A 617 5.54 -54.74 -12.14
CA ASP A 617 5.19 -55.34 -10.88
C ASP A 617 4.85 -54.28 -9.84
N THR A 618 3.58 -54.19 -9.46
CA THR A 618 3.09 -53.20 -8.50
C THR A 618 3.64 -53.41 -7.07
N SER A 619 4.14 -54.58 -6.75
CA SER A 619 4.68 -54.88 -5.43
C SER A 619 6.12 -54.41 -5.27
N THR A 620 6.89 -54.43 -6.35
CA THR A 620 8.32 -54.07 -6.36
C THR A 620 8.60 -52.75 -7.09
N GLY A 621 7.63 -52.21 -7.87
CA GLY A 621 7.83 -51.02 -8.71
C GLY A 621 8.73 -51.25 -9.93
N ASN A 622 9.14 -52.47 -10.20
CA ASN A 622 10.04 -52.82 -11.29
C ASN A 622 9.27 -53.16 -12.57
N ILE A 623 9.93 -53.01 -13.74
CA ILE A 623 9.44 -53.64 -14.99
C ILE A 623 10.32 -54.84 -15.28
N THR A 624 9.69 -56.00 -15.51
CA THR A 624 10.41 -57.26 -15.70
C THR A 624 9.84 -58.02 -16.89
N GLY A 625 10.72 -58.85 -17.49
CA GLY A 625 10.31 -59.84 -18.47
C GLY A 625 11.25 -61.01 -18.49
N THR A 626 10.82 -62.13 -19.03
CA THR A 626 11.64 -63.36 -19.12
C THR A 626 11.95 -63.68 -20.56
N ILE A 627 13.11 -64.26 -20.79
CA ILE A 627 13.57 -64.70 -22.09
C ILE A 627 14.20 -66.06 -21.89
N THR A 628 13.93 -66.99 -22.80
CA THR A 628 14.60 -68.28 -22.87
C THR A 628 15.73 -68.21 -23.87
N VAL A 629 16.94 -68.57 -23.45
CA VAL A 629 18.12 -68.62 -24.31
C VAL A 629 18.74 -70.02 -24.17
N LYS A 630 19.04 -70.58 -25.33
CA LYS A 630 19.62 -71.92 -25.48
C LYS A 630 21.16 -71.83 -25.38
N ASN A 631 21.75 -72.76 -24.71
CA ASN A 631 23.22 -72.88 -24.72
C ASN A 631 23.70 -73.29 -26.13
N LYS A 632 24.93 -72.92 -26.44
CA LYS A 632 25.58 -73.34 -27.66
C LYS A 632 25.62 -74.87 -27.69
N ALA A 633 25.32 -75.42 -28.88
CA ALA A 633 25.48 -76.89 -29.10
C ALA A 633 26.95 -77.30 -28.94
N ALA A 634 27.13 -78.40 -28.28
CA ALA A 634 28.51 -78.93 -28.20
C ALA A 634 29.03 -79.20 -29.59
N THR A 635 30.05 -78.50 -29.96
CA THR A 635 30.83 -78.89 -31.17
C THR A 635 31.73 -79.97 -30.75
N PRO A 636 31.61 -81.18 -31.31
CA PRO A 636 32.57 -82.25 -31.01
C PRO A 636 33.97 -81.82 -31.45
N VAL A 637 34.81 -81.57 -30.46
CA VAL A 637 36.21 -81.28 -30.71
C VAL A 637 36.93 -82.59 -30.79
N ALA A 638 37.45 -82.93 -31.87
CA ALA A 638 38.30 -84.08 -32.05
C ALA A 638 39.64 -83.77 -31.37
N ILE A 639 39.86 -84.35 -30.22
CA ILE A 639 41.19 -84.38 -29.58
C ILE A 639 41.81 -85.77 -29.85
N THR A 640 42.84 -85.77 -30.62
CA THR A 640 43.59 -87.02 -30.87
C THR A 640 44.92 -86.94 -30.20
N GLY A 641 45.14 -87.85 -29.23
CA GLY A 641 46.41 -88.04 -28.55
C GLY A 641 47.14 -89.29 -29.10
N THR A 642 48.40 -89.19 -29.17
CA THR A 642 49.22 -90.33 -29.57
C THR A 642 50.02 -90.82 -28.35
N ASP A 643 49.89 -92.11 -28.05
CA ASP A 643 50.81 -92.77 -27.09
C ASP A 643 52.22 -92.71 -27.65
N SER A 644 53.10 -92.06 -26.93
CA SER A 644 54.49 -91.91 -27.31
C SER A 644 55.43 -92.33 -26.20
N SER A 645 56.42 -93.07 -26.59
CA SER A 645 57.53 -93.35 -25.67
C SER A 645 58.69 -92.43 -25.99
N ILE A 646 59.06 -91.60 -25.04
CA ILE A 646 60.22 -90.72 -25.13
C ILE A 646 61.29 -91.05 -24.14
N VAL A 647 62.55 -90.95 -24.63
CA VAL A 647 63.70 -91.15 -23.73
C VAL A 647 63.87 -89.87 -22.95
N TYR A 648 63.69 -89.95 -21.65
CA TYR A 648 63.82 -88.79 -20.77
C TYR A 648 65.28 -88.36 -20.65
N THR A 649 65.61 -87.19 -21.06
CA THR A 649 66.98 -86.63 -21.09
C THR A 649 67.23 -85.66 -19.95
N GLY A 650 66.34 -85.52 -19.03
CA GLY A 650 66.41 -84.57 -17.90
C GLY A 650 65.85 -83.17 -18.26
N ALA A 651 65.31 -82.97 -19.40
CA ALA A 651 64.64 -81.74 -19.82
C ALA A 651 63.12 -81.80 -19.58
N THR A 652 62.48 -80.67 -19.50
CA THR A 652 61.01 -80.59 -19.47
C THR A 652 60.43 -81.04 -20.81
N VAL A 653 59.20 -81.59 -20.74
CA VAL A 653 58.51 -82.10 -21.94
C VAL A 653 57.31 -81.19 -22.18
N ASP A 654 57.23 -80.59 -23.42
CA ASP A 654 56.01 -79.88 -23.89
C ASP A 654 55.00 -80.97 -24.31
N VAL A 655 53.92 -81.15 -23.53
CA VAL A 655 52.91 -82.16 -23.79
C VAL A 655 51.97 -81.77 -24.97
N SER A 656 51.90 -80.54 -25.34
CA SER A 656 50.98 -80.07 -26.38
C SER A 656 51.30 -80.66 -27.75
N GLN A 657 52.54 -80.96 -27.98
CA GLN A 657 53.03 -81.58 -29.27
C GLN A 657 52.52 -83.02 -29.50
N TYR A 658 51.95 -83.66 -28.46
CA TYR A 658 51.44 -85.04 -28.56
C TYR A 658 49.92 -85.09 -28.76
N PHE A 659 49.29 -83.91 -28.86
CA PHE A 659 47.87 -83.84 -29.07
C PHE A 659 47.62 -83.05 -30.36
N SER A 660 46.70 -83.54 -31.16
CA SER A 660 46.08 -82.72 -32.26
C SER A 660 44.72 -82.30 -31.85
N ILE A 661 44.52 -81.05 -31.78
CA ILE A 661 43.27 -80.43 -31.38
C ILE A 661 42.68 -79.68 -32.59
N ASP A 662 41.36 -79.82 -32.82
CA ASP A 662 40.68 -79.11 -33.92
C ASP A 662 40.88 -77.62 -33.77
N ASN A 663 41.22 -76.96 -34.85
CA ASN A 663 41.50 -75.53 -34.93
C ASN A 663 40.30 -74.65 -34.45
N ASN A 664 39.10 -75.20 -34.35
CA ASN A 664 37.89 -74.52 -33.80
C ASN A 664 37.70 -74.73 -32.32
N ALA A 665 38.58 -75.47 -31.67
CA ALA A 665 38.57 -75.58 -30.21
C ALA A 665 39.04 -74.27 -29.56
N GLY A 666 38.48 -73.90 -28.44
CA GLY A 666 39.04 -72.84 -27.63
C GLY A 666 40.45 -73.16 -27.10
N ALA A 667 41.03 -72.36 -26.27
CA ALA A 667 42.32 -72.59 -25.69
C ALA A 667 42.27 -73.94 -24.86
N ALA A 668 43.11 -74.90 -25.24
CA ALA A 668 43.16 -76.19 -24.55
C ALA A 668 43.82 -76.00 -23.19
N THR A 669 43.26 -76.65 -22.21
CA THR A 669 43.88 -76.80 -20.90
C THR A 669 44.38 -78.23 -20.70
N TYR A 670 45.58 -78.33 -20.23
CA TYR A 670 46.27 -79.65 -19.99
C TYR A 670 46.33 -79.88 -18.50
N THR A 671 45.91 -81.09 -18.07
CA THR A 671 45.87 -81.42 -16.65
C THR A 671 46.54 -82.78 -16.48
N LEU A 672 47.51 -82.90 -15.56
CA LEU A 672 48.12 -84.19 -15.20
C LEU A 672 47.13 -84.98 -14.35
N VAL A 673 46.74 -86.12 -14.84
CA VAL A 673 45.87 -87.05 -14.09
C VAL A 673 46.67 -87.71 -13.03
N THR A 674 46.31 -87.51 -11.76
CA THR A 674 47.00 -88.09 -10.59
C THR A 674 46.11 -89.08 -9.81
N GLY A 675 46.66 -89.78 -8.85
CA GLY A 675 45.93 -90.76 -8.01
C GLY A 675 45.67 -92.08 -8.70
N THR A 676 44.60 -92.80 -8.34
CA THR A 676 44.32 -94.18 -8.82
C THR A 676 44.12 -94.31 -10.31
N ASN A 677 43.76 -93.18 -11.03
CA ASN A 677 43.59 -93.12 -12.48
C ASN A 677 44.80 -92.53 -13.18
N GLY A 678 45.83 -92.12 -12.47
CA GLY A 678 47.03 -91.53 -13.01
C GLY A 678 47.97 -92.58 -13.64
N GLY A 679 49.06 -92.07 -14.24
CA GLY A 679 50.18 -92.94 -14.68
C GLY A 679 51.11 -93.34 -13.54
N THR A 680 52.18 -94.04 -13.92
CA THR A 680 53.20 -94.50 -12.98
C THR A 680 54.38 -93.54 -12.81
N GLY A 681 54.43 -92.48 -13.60
CA GLY A 681 55.46 -91.46 -13.47
C GLY A 681 55.07 -90.36 -12.51
N GLU A 682 56.08 -89.73 -11.94
CA GLU A 682 55.87 -88.58 -11.07
C GLU A 682 56.42 -87.28 -11.70
N GLY A 683 55.67 -86.25 -11.54
CA GLY A 683 56.02 -84.92 -12.09
C GLY A 683 54.98 -83.87 -11.83
N THR A 684 55.24 -82.68 -12.26
CA THR A 684 54.31 -81.55 -12.21
C THR A 684 54.05 -80.99 -13.65
N LEU A 685 52.82 -80.65 -13.93
CA LEU A 685 52.43 -80.03 -15.16
C LEU A 685 52.02 -78.56 -14.91
N SER A 686 52.66 -77.63 -15.62
CA SER A 686 52.27 -76.21 -15.63
C SER A 686 52.04 -75.78 -17.07
N ASP A 687 50.82 -75.38 -17.37
CA ASP A 687 50.35 -75.12 -18.76
C ASP A 687 50.63 -76.39 -19.64
N THR A 688 51.48 -76.28 -20.62
CA THR A 688 51.88 -77.41 -21.50
C THR A 688 53.18 -78.09 -21.07
N THR A 689 53.84 -77.61 -20.03
CA THR A 689 55.18 -78.05 -19.63
C THR A 689 55.15 -79.10 -18.52
N LEU A 690 55.45 -80.29 -18.87
CA LEU A 690 55.64 -81.45 -17.90
C LEU A 690 57.07 -81.49 -17.38
N THR A 691 57.26 -81.31 -16.09
CA THR A 691 58.52 -81.51 -15.42
C THR A 691 58.49 -82.87 -14.76
N VAL A 692 59.33 -83.79 -15.23
CA VAL A 692 59.39 -85.20 -14.76
C VAL A 692 60.31 -85.28 -13.56
N THR A 693 59.85 -85.83 -12.47
CA THR A 693 60.67 -86.12 -11.29
C THR A 693 61.06 -87.66 -11.21
N HIS A 694 60.15 -88.49 -11.66
CA HIS A 694 60.42 -89.92 -11.85
C HIS A 694 59.88 -90.43 -13.18
N THR A 695 60.62 -91.24 -13.88
CA THR A 695 60.19 -91.80 -15.15
C THR A 695 59.05 -92.80 -14.98
N GLY A 696 58.18 -92.88 -15.92
CA GLY A 696 56.99 -93.72 -15.89
C GLY A 696 55.99 -93.30 -16.92
N THR A 697 54.78 -93.75 -16.82
CA THR A 697 53.65 -93.36 -17.68
C THR A 697 52.98 -92.14 -17.10
N PHE A 698 52.76 -91.14 -17.92
CA PHE A 698 51.98 -89.95 -17.58
C PHE A 698 50.68 -89.99 -18.37
N LYS A 699 49.58 -89.71 -17.73
CA LYS A 699 48.29 -89.51 -18.37
C LYS A 699 47.95 -88.03 -18.31
N ILE A 700 47.76 -87.44 -19.48
CA ILE A 700 47.37 -86.00 -19.62
C ILE A 700 45.94 -86.00 -20.06
N LYS A 701 45.08 -85.25 -19.36
CA LYS A 701 43.76 -84.89 -19.79
C LYS A 701 43.83 -83.54 -20.50
N VAL A 702 43.28 -83.51 -21.67
CA VAL A 702 43.08 -82.24 -22.43
C VAL A 702 41.60 -81.87 -22.43
N SER A 703 41.32 -80.68 -22.11
CA SER A 703 39.96 -80.21 -22.02
C SER A 703 39.85 -78.92 -22.83
#